data_d513d4003fd86d32660753dce10decf0
#
_entry.id   d513d4003fd86d32660753dce10decf0
#
_cell.length_a   1.000
_cell.length_b   1.000
_cell.length_c   1.000
_cell.angle_alpha   90.00
_cell.angle_beta   90.00
_cell.angle_gamma   90.00
#
_symmetry.space_group_name_H-M   'P 1'
#
loop_
_entity.id
_entity.type
_entity.pdbx_description
1 polymer ?
#
loop_
_entity_poly.entity_id
_entity_poly.type
_entity_poly.pdbx_seq_one_letter_code
_entity_poly.pdbx_strand_id
1 'polypeptide(L)'
;MTTTGSPAFGAAVGFGVLGPVECRDGAGLPVRLGGPRHREVVARLLVARRRVVPVDRLVADLWEEPPPGATGAVRTFVAEVRRALEPGRRPRTPSRLLATEGPGYVLRPAPGAVDAWHFEAEVARAAGLAPADAAPVLDAALATWRGPAYADFPGARWAHAERARLAELRLHAVERRADALIRSGAPREAVWDLDAHVAEHPWREDGWHLLATALLRSGRQGDALGVLRRARRVLADQLGADPGPGLARLEREVLRQADHPDEAAPATGDEVWSSAAAAYEGSVPARSPARLEATASLLRELAVTGAGGLDAARRHRAAAVAAAERTGDAELAARVIGVYDVPAVWTRVDDPDAARTVVRAAERVLARLPEDAPETVRARLLASVAVESRGDALAEGALPRAADPPGGAREPWRRRAQQAAAEAESAARRLHDASLLAFALNGTFLQSFAHCGKAARRDATGAELVRLARTHGLLGPEVLGRLIRVQALAGLGDLPGADHQATAADHLADRYERPLARVFTTWYRALRTTLATPADLTATEAAEVTEAAYAEAVALLPTCGMPGFATGLPALTRLAPVVRAGALPAPEAFTEADWGPYDPWVRPLLLLGDARPDEAREALRTAPRPPHDLMAEPMWCLLARAAALAGDPVLAARAAAVLGPAEDQQAGAASGLLTFGPVAEYLVEAREAAGG
;
A
#
# COMPACT_ATOMS: atom_id res chain seq x y z
N MET A 1 32.66 -2.81 -13.63
CA MET A 1 32.81 -2.83 -15.11
C MET A 1 32.83 -4.29 -15.53
N THR A 2 31.69 -4.86 -15.80
CA THR A 2 31.54 -6.18 -16.40
C THR A 2 30.70 -5.98 -17.65
N THR A 3 31.34 -6.10 -18.78
CA THR A 3 30.77 -6.07 -20.13
C THR A 3 29.71 -7.14 -20.23
N THR A 4 28.44 -6.72 -20.41
CA THR A 4 27.33 -7.57 -20.86
C THR A 4 27.73 -8.25 -22.16
N GLY A 5 27.95 -9.57 -22.10
CA GLY A 5 28.32 -10.39 -23.26
C GLY A 5 27.19 -10.40 -24.29
N SER A 6 27.37 -9.64 -25.38
CA SER A 6 26.60 -9.81 -26.62
C SER A 6 26.85 -11.24 -27.12
N PRO A 7 25.84 -11.98 -27.59
CA PRO A 7 26.07 -13.31 -28.14
C PRO A 7 27.06 -13.22 -29.30
N ALA A 8 28.14 -13.99 -29.22
CA ALA A 8 29.17 -14.05 -30.26
C ALA A 8 28.57 -14.74 -31.52
N PHE A 9 28.10 -13.95 -32.44
CA PHE A 9 27.65 -14.37 -33.76
C PHE A 9 28.86 -14.78 -34.62
N GLY A 10 29.66 -15.72 -34.41
CA GLY A 10 30.80 -16.16 -35.24
C GLY A 10 31.07 -15.29 -36.48
N ALA A 11 31.91 -15.59 -37.37
CA ALA A 11 32.26 -14.76 -38.55
C ALA A 11 31.09 -14.42 -39.53
N ALA A 12 29.83 -14.65 -39.15
CA ALA A 12 28.61 -14.46 -39.97
C ALA A 12 27.80 -13.23 -39.49
N VAL A 13 27.01 -12.65 -40.43
CA VAL A 13 26.10 -11.56 -40.11
C VAL A 13 25.02 -12.03 -39.14
N GLY A 14 24.86 -11.32 -38.01
CA GLY A 14 23.82 -11.55 -37.01
C GLY A 14 22.60 -10.64 -37.20
N PHE A 15 21.42 -11.16 -36.83
CA PHE A 15 20.14 -10.46 -36.92
C PHE A 15 19.45 -10.46 -35.57
N GLY A 16 19.11 -9.26 -35.08
CA GLY A 16 18.35 -9.06 -33.87
C GLY A 16 16.92 -8.66 -34.20
N VAL A 17 15.93 -9.39 -33.67
CA VAL A 17 14.50 -9.13 -33.80
C VAL A 17 13.75 -9.23 -32.46
N LEU A 18 14.41 -9.62 -31.38
CA LEU A 18 13.85 -9.63 -30.03
C LEU A 18 13.92 -8.24 -29.39
N GLY A 19 13.45 -7.24 -30.11
CA GLY A 19 13.47 -5.81 -29.84
C GLY A 19 13.35 -5.06 -31.16
N PRO A 20 13.93 -3.82 -31.26
CA PRO A 20 14.14 -3.16 -32.53
C PRO A 20 14.98 -4.03 -33.46
N VAL A 21 14.65 -3.98 -34.77
CA VAL A 21 15.33 -4.80 -35.79
C VAL A 21 16.71 -4.24 -36.07
N GLU A 22 17.72 -5.06 -35.84
CA GLU A 22 19.12 -4.71 -36.09
C GLU A 22 19.87 -5.82 -36.84
N CYS A 23 20.94 -5.41 -37.51
CA CYS A 23 21.91 -6.31 -38.10
C CYS A 23 23.29 -5.99 -37.56
N ARG A 24 24.12 -7.02 -37.35
CA ARG A 24 25.51 -6.91 -36.91
C ARG A 24 26.41 -7.69 -37.84
N ASP A 25 27.59 -7.18 -38.12
CA ASP A 25 28.59 -7.91 -38.89
C ASP A 25 29.26 -9.03 -38.09
N GLY A 26 30.15 -9.78 -38.71
CA GLY A 26 30.89 -10.84 -38.04
C GLY A 26 31.82 -10.39 -36.88
N ALA A 27 32.07 -9.10 -36.76
CA ALA A 27 32.77 -8.50 -35.64
C ALA A 27 31.82 -7.98 -34.54
N GLY A 28 30.49 -8.13 -34.72
CA GLY A 28 29.46 -7.64 -33.80
C GLY A 28 29.13 -6.17 -33.95
N LEU A 29 29.70 -5.47 -34.92
CA LEU A 29 29.43 -4.06 -35.16
C LEU A 29 28.08 -3.87 -35.89
N PRO A 30 27.32 -2.79 -35.59
CA PRO A 30 26.03 -2.56 -36.24
C PRO A 30 26.16 -2.27 -37.73
N VAL A 31 25.40 -3.00 -38.55
CA VAL A 31 25.29 -2.77 -39.99
C VAL A 31 24.17 -1.78 -40.27
N ARG A 32 24.49 -0.67 -40.92
CA ARG A 32 23.50 0.34 -41.33
C ARG A 32 22.74 -0.14 -42.56
N LEU A 33 21.44 -0.43 -42.41
CA LEU A 33 20.57 -0.91 -43.47
C LEU A 33 19.89 0.22 -44.31
N GLY A 34 20.37 1.41 -44.23
CA GLY A 34 19.71 2.56 -44.90
C GLY A 34 18.49 3.06 -44.15
N GLY A 35 17.32 3.08 -44.76
CA GLY A 35 16.09 3.61 -44.15
C GLY A 35 15.16 2.57 -43.53
N PRO A 36 13.99 3.00 -42.97
CA PRO A 36 13.00 2.11 -42.33
C PRO A 36 12.52 0.96 -43.25
N ARG A 37 12.29 1.23 -44.54
CA ARG A 37 11.83 0.22 -45.50
C ARG A 37 12.85 -0.89 -45.75
N HIS A 38 14.14 -0.60 -45.64
CA HIS A 38 15.19 -1.62 -45.75
C HIS A 38 15.15 -2.59 -44.55
N ARG A 39 14.97 -2.06 -43.34
CA ARG A 39 14.78 -2.85 -42.12
C ARG A 39 13.51 -3.71 -42.23
N GLU A 40 12.43 -3.12 -42.75
CA GLU A 40 11.16 -3.81 -42.95
C GLU A 40 11.28 -5.01 -43.90
N VAL A 41 11.99 -4.85 -45.02
CA VAL A 41 12.28 -5.95 -45.96
C VAL A 41 13.04 -7.09 -45.27
N VAL A 42 14.10 -6.76 -44.51
CA VAL A 42 14.87 -7.75 -43.75
C VAL A 42 13.99 -8.45 -42.72
N ALA A 43 13.25 -7.69 -41.92
CA ALA A 43 12.33 -8.24 -40.91
C ALA A 43 11.29 -9.16 -41.51
N ARG A 44 10.67 -8.74 -42.61
CA ARG A 44 9.67 -9.56 -43.32
C ARG A 44 10.24 -10.88 -43.83
N LEU A 45 11.48 -10.88 -44.35
CA LEU A 45 12.17 -12.09 -44.81
C LEU A 45 12.60 -12.99 -43.62
N LEU A 46 12.97 -12.43 -42.49
CA LEU A 46 13.25 -13.20 -41.25
C LEU A 46 12.01 -13.94 -40.75
N VAL A 47 10.83 -13.27 -40.74
CA VAL A 47 9.54 -13.91 -40.41
C VAL A 47 9.23 -15.07 -41.36
N ALA A 48 9.66 -14.99 -42.59
CA ALA A 48 9.45 -16.09 -43.56
C ALA A 48 10.34 -17.33 -43.30
N ARG A 49 11.30 -17.23 -42.39
CA ARG A 49 12.11 -18.39 -41.93
C ARG A 49 12.73 -19.19 -43.07
N ARG A 50 13.57 -18.57 -43.90
CA ARG A 50 14.25 -19.14 -45.06
C ARG A 50 13.31 -19.62 -46.20
N ARG A 51 12.01 -19.21 -46.16
CA ARG A 51 11.08 -19.42 -47.27
C ARG A 51 11.13 -18.24 -48.23
N VAL A 52 10.92 -18.55 -49.53
CA VAL A 52 10.85 -17.51 -50.56
C VAL A 52 9.62 -16.63 -50.32
N VAL A 53 9.80 -15.33 -50.35
CA VAL A 53 8.71 -14.34 -50.34
C VAL A 53 8.61 -13.73 -51.75
N PRO A 54 7.50 -13.93 -52.47
CA PRO A 54 7.26 -13.33 -53.77
C PRO A 54 7.31 -11.81 -53.70
N VAL A 55 7.78 -11.14 -54.78
CA VAL A 55 7.90 -9.68 -54.82
C VAL A 55 6.55 -9.01 -54.60
N ASP A 56 5.49 -9.52 -55.23
CA ASP A 56 4.13 -8.97 -55.06
C ASP A 56 3.65 -9.06 -53.61
N ARG A 57 4.03 -10.13 -52.92
CA ARG A 57 3.74 -10.26 -51.48
C ARG A 57 4.53 -9.25 -50.63
N LEU A 58 5.79 -9.00 -50.96
CA LEU A 58 6.58 -7.96 -50.31
C LEU A 58 5.95 -6.58 -50.52
N VAL A 59 5.50 -6.28 -51.75
CA VAL A 59 4.79 -5.05 -52.05
C VAL A 59 3.52 -4.91 -51.20
N ALA A 60 2.68 -5.94 -51.15
CA ALA A 60 1.44 -5.91 -50.35
C ALA A 60 1.70 -5.83 -48.83
N ASP A 61 2.82 -6.38 -48.35
CA ASP A 61 3.19 -6.33 -46.93
C ASP A 61 3.84 -5.01 -46.51
N LEU A 62 4.52 -4.28 -47.42
CA LEU A 62 5.18 -3.01 -47.16
C LEU A 62 4.28 -1.77 -47.31
N TRP A 63 3.22 -1.84 -48.13
CA TRP A 63 2.30 -0.73 -48.37
C TRP A 63 0.85 -1.18 -48.30
N GLU A 64 0.01 -0.45 -47.62
CA GLU A 64 -1.45 -0.62 -47.69
C GLU A 64 -1.96 -0.26 -49.09
N GLU A 65 -1.45 0.84 -49.64
CA GLU A 65 -1.69 1.29 -51.02
C GLU A 65 -0.35 1.39 -51.75
N PRO A 66 0.01 0.39 -52.57
CA PRO A 66 1.29 0.40 -53.28
C PRO A 66 1.39 1.56 -54.30
N PRO A 67 2.42 2.38 -54.22
CA PRO A 67 2.62 3.46 -55.19
C PRO A 67 2.99 2.92 -56.59
N PRO A 68 2.79 3.71 -57.63
CA PRO A 68 3.32 3.37 -58.95
C PRO A 68 4.82 3.08 -58.87
N GLY A 69 5.27 1.93 -59.35
CA GLY A 69 6.68 1.51 -59.26
C GLY A 69 7.11 0.80 -57.97
N ALA A 70 6.19 0.44 -57.08
CA ALA A 70 6.49 -0.27 -55.81
C ALA A 70 7.37 -1.52 -55.99
N THR A 71 7.15 -2.32 -57.03
CA THR A 71 8.01 -3.44 -57.41
C THR A 71 9.45 -3.00 -57.69
N GLY A 72 9.66 -1.89 -58.35
CA GLY A 72 10.98 -1.31 -58.60
C GLY A 72 11.65 -0.87 -57.29
N ALA A 73 10.88 -0.22 -56.42
CA ALA A 73 11.35 0.21 -55.09
C ALA A 73 11.81 -1.00 -54.24
N VAL A 74 11.04 -2.12 -54.19
CA VAL A 74 11.44 -3.34 -53.48
C VAL A 74 12.77 -3.86 -54.04
N ARG A 75 12.95 -3.89 -55.36
CA ARG A 75 14.22 -4.31 -55.97
C ARG A 75 15.39 -3.42 -55.55
N THR A 76 15.18 -2.13 -55.46
CA THR A 76 16.18 -1.16 -54.98
C THR A 76 16.51 -1.43 -53.52
N PHE A 77 15.52 -1.58 -52.64
CA PHE A 77 15.77 -1.87 -51.24
C PHE A 77 16.56 -3.18 -51.07
N VAL A 78 16.19 -4.24 -51.79
CA VAL A 78 16.93 -5.52 -51.80
C VAL A 78 18.38 -5.35 -52.28
N ALA A 79 18.61 -4.53 -53.31
CA ALA A 79 19.97 -4.28 -53.80
C ALA A 79 20.82 -3.53 -52.78
N GLU A 80 20.26 -2.55 -52.09
CA GLU A 80 20.94 -1.78 -51.04
C GLU A 80 21.18 -2.63 -49.76
N VAL A 81 20.20 -3.42 -49.32
CA VAL A 81 20.37 -4.40 -48.23
C VAL A 81 21.49 -5.39 -48.53
N ARG A 82 21.53 -5.94 -49.77
CA ARG A 82 22.63 -6.83 -50.19
C ARG A 82 23.99 -6.19 -50.08
N ARG A 83 24.10 -4.92 -50.49
CA ARG A 83 25.36 -4.14 -50.40
C ARG A 83 25.77 -3.93 -48.95
N ALA A 84 24.81 -3.66 -48.07
CA ALA A 84 25.06 -3.43 -46.66
C ALA A 84 25.48 -4.73 -45.93
N LEU A 85 24.79 -5.85 -46.22
CA LEU A 85 25.05 -7.15 -45.57
C LEU A 85 26.28 -7.89 -46.10
N GLU A 86 26.66 -7.66 -47.37
CA GLU A 86 27.79 -8.32 -48.06
C GLU A 86 28.68 -7.24 -48.73
N PRO A 87 29.38 -6.36 -47.99
CA PRO A 87 30.13 -5.23 -48.58
C PRO A 87 31.32 -5.71 -49.43
N GLY A 88 31.88 -6.86 -49.17
CA GLY A 88 32.97 -7.48 -49.96
C GLY A 88 32.53 -8.27 -51.20
N ARG A 89 31.23 -8.30 -51.52
CA ARG A 89 30.71 -9.02 -52.67
C ARG A 89 31.09 -8.38 -53.98
N ARG A 90 31.73 -9.13 -54.87
CA ARG A 90 32.10 -8.68 -56.21
C ARG A 90 30.86 -8.31 -57.07
N PRO A 91 30.91 -7.28 -57.90
CA PRO A 91 29.84 -6.97 -58.83
C PRO A 91 29.41 -8.16 -59.66
N ARG A 92 28.09 -8.31 -59.88
CA ARG A 92 27.48 -9.45 -60.62
C ARG A 92 27.56 -10.82 -59.97
N THR A 93 28.18 -10.94 -58.78
CA THR A 93 28.13 -12.23 -58.03
C THR A 93 26.79 -12.32 -57.29
N PRO A 94 26.08 -13.49 -57.38
CA PRO A 94 24.86 -13.71 -56.62
C PRO A 94 25.08 -13.55 -55.11
N SER A 95 24.15 -12.88 -54.42
CA SER A 95 24.16 -12.80 -52.95
C SER A 95 23.86 -14.19 -52.37
N ARG A 96 24.69 -14.63 -51.39
CA ARG A 96 24.50 -15.90 -50.66
C ARG A 96 23.52 -15.73 -49.52
N LEU A 97 23.53 -14.57 -48.88
CA LEU A 97 22.71 -14.31 -47.72
C LEU A 97 21.27 -13.90 -48.08
N LEU A 98 21.12 -12.96 -49.02
CA LEU A 98 19.83 -12.51 -49.52
C LEU A 98 19.69 -12.93 -51.01
N ALA A 99 19.26 -14.15 -51.23
CA ALA A 99 19.18 -14.75 -52.58
C ALA A 99 17.90 -14.35 -53.33
N THR A 100 17.96 -14.37 -54.69
CA THR A 100 16.78 -14.33 -55.54
C THR A 100 16.42 -15.79 -55.91
N GLU A 101 15.18 -16.18 -55.66
CA GLU A 101 14.66 -17.50 -56.01
C GLU A 101 13.27 -17.40 -56.61
N GLY A 102 13.12 -17.91 -57.81
CA GLY A 102 11.86 -17.82 -58.54
C GLY A 102 11.34 -16.39 -58.62
N PRO A 103 10.06 -16.13 -58.26
CA PRO A 103 9.46 -14.79 -58.35
C PRO A 103 9.77 -13.89 -57.12
N GLY A 104 10.70 -14.29 -56.21
CA GLY A 104 10.88 -13.60 -54.95
C GLY A 104 12.29 -13.61 -54.39
N TYR A 105 12.35 -13.34 -53.10
CA TYR A 105 13.59 -13.26 -52.31
C TYR A 105 13.54 -14.16 -51.10
N VAL A 106 14.70 -14.65 -50.71
CA VAL A 106 14.89 -15.48 -49.50
C VAL A 106 16.12 -15.00 -48.74
N LEU A 107 15.97 -14.85 -47.40
CA LEU A 107 17.10 -14.59 -46.51
C LEU A 107 17.58 -15.91 -45.89
N ARG A 108 18.89 -16.17 -45.97
CA ARG A 108 19.53 -17.42 -45.55
C ARG A 108 20.60 -17.16 -44.49
N PRO A 109 20.21 -16.74 -43.28
CA PRO A 109 21.18 -16.55 -42.20
C PRO A 109 21.85 -17.86 -41.80
N ALA A 110 23.07 -17.78 -41.26
CA ALA A 110 23.74 -18.94 -40.68
C ALA A 110 22.93 -19.51 -39.48
N PRO A 111 23.10 -20.80 -39.16
CA PRO A 111 22.54 -21.36 -37.92
C PRO A 111 22.96 -20.53 -36.73
N GLY A 112 21.99 -20.16 -35.85
CA GLY A 112 22.26 -19.35 -34.66
C GLY A 112 22.45 -17.84 -34.91
N ALA A 113 22.46 -17.37 -36.17
CA ALA A 113 22.67 -15.96 -36.50
C ALA A 113 21.44 -15.06 -36.32
N VAL A 114 20.28 -15.59 -35.93
CA VAL A 114 19.06 -14.84 -35.62
C VAL A 114 18.73 -15.05 -34.16
N ASP A 115 18.69 -13.96 -33.40
CA ASP A 115 18.46 -13.98 -31.93
C ASP A 115 17.18 -14.74 -31.55
N ALA A 116 16.07 -14.53 -32.26
CA ALA A 116 14.82 -15.25 -32.03
C ALA A 116 14.95 -16.77 -32.25
N TRP A 117 15.66 -17.21 -33.30
CA TRP A 117 15.86 -18.64 -33.56
C TRP A 117 16.82 -19.29 -32.56
N HIS A 118 17.83 -18.54 -32.13
CA HIS A 118 18.72 -18.95 -31.05
C HIS A 118 17.95 -19.09 -29.74
N PHE A 119 17.14 -18.08 -29.36
CA PHE A 119 16.25 -18.12 -28.21
C PHE A 119 15.35 -19.37 -28.20
N GLU A 120 14.69 -19.66 -29.31
CA GLU A 120 13.87 -20.87 -29.47
C GLU A 120 14.67 -22.16 -29.24
N ALA A 121 15.86 -22.24 -29.84
CA ALA A 121 16.73 -23.39 -29.70
C ALA A 121 17.19 -23.60 -28.26
N GLU A 122 17.52 -22.50 -27.55
CA GLU A 122 17.95 -22.57 -26.15
C GLU A 122 16.80 -22.95 -25.21
N VAL A 123 15.60 -22.41 -25.43
CA VAL A 123 14.40 -22.81 -24.68
C VAL A 123 14.08 -24.29 -24.91
N ALA A 124 14.19 -24.76 -26.15
CA ALA A 124 14.00 -26.17 -26.45
C ALA A 124 15.09 -27.06 -25.83
N ARG A 125 16.35 -26.62 -25.87
CA ARG A 125 17.49 -27.32 -25.27
C ARG A 125 17.33 -27.46 -23.76
N ALA A 126 16.92 -26.38 -23.09
CA ALA A 126 16.69 -26.36 -21.62
C ALA A 126 15.65 -27.39 -21.18
N ALA A 127 14.73 -27.82 -22.09
CA ALA A 127 13.72 -28.83 -21.79
C ALA A 127 14.31 -30.22 -21.42
N GLY A 128 15.46 -30.54 -21.94
CA GLY A 128 16.14 -31.83 -21.69
C GLY A 128 17.21 -31.79 -20.61
N LEU A 129 17.45 -30.64 -19.98
CA LEU A 129 18.50 -30.46 -18.97
C LEU A 129 17.98 -30.73 -17.57
N ALA A 130 18.91 -31.05 -16.64
CA ALA A 130 18.62 -31.02 -15.22
C ALA A 130 18.26 -29.58 -14.76
N PRO A 131 17.42 -29.40 -13.73
CA PRO A 131 16.97 -28.06 -13.29
C PRO A 131 18.11 -27.07 -13.03
N ALA A 132 19.18 -27.52 -12.38
CA ALA A 132 20.34 -26.66 -12.08
C ALA A 132 21.07 -26.16 -13.35
N ASP A 133 21.06 -26.94 -14.42
CA ASP A 133 21.69 -26.59 -15.69
C ASP A 133 20.72 -25.81 -16.61
N ALA A 134 19.41 -26.04 -16.47
CA ALA A 134 18.37 -25.37 -17.25
C ALA A 134 18.22 -23.89 -16.90
N ALA A 135 18.29 -23.54 -15.61
CA ALA A 135 18.10 -22.17 -15.14
C ALA A 135 19.07 -21.16 -15.78
N PRO A 136 20.41 -21.36 -15.75
CA PRO A 136 21.35 -20.43 -16.38
C PRO A 136 21.21 -20.36 -17.91
N VAL A 137 20.81 -21.45 -18.56
CA VAL A 137 20.53 -21.46 -20.01
C VAL A 137 19.34 -20.57 -20.35
N LEU A 138 18.26 -20.70 -19.60
CA LEU A 138 17.06 -19.88 -19.78
C LEU A 138 17.31 -18.41 -19.41
N ASP A 139 18.13 -18.16 -18.40
CA ASP A 139 18.55 -16.82 -18.02
C ASP A 139 19.30 -16.11 -19.15
N ALA A 140 20.31 -16.77 -19.70
CA ALA A 140 21.05 -16.27 -20.84
C ALA A 140 20.17 -16.06 -22.09
N ALA A 141 19.23 -16.96 -22.34
CA ALA A 141 18.28 -16.85 -23.44
C ALA A 141 17.34 -15.65 -23.25
N LEU A 142 16.77 -15.46 -22.07
CA LEU A 142 15.90 -14.33 -21.74
C LEU A 142 16.64 -12.98 -21.81
N ALA A 143 17.93 -12.94 -21.46
CA ALA A 143 18.76 -11.74 -21.55
C ALA A 143 18.97 -11.24 -22.99
N THR A 144 18.66 -12.05 -24.01
CA THR A 144 18.72 -11.61 -25.41
C THR A 144 17.60 -10.66 -25.83
N TRP A 145 16.54 -10.57 -25.02
CA TRP A 145 15.42 -9.67 -25.27
C TRP A 145 15.77 -8.21 -24.93
N ARG A 146 15.53 -7.32 -25.90
CA ARG A 146 15.79 -5.88 -25.82
C ARG A 146 14.48 -5.07 -25.84
N GLY A 147 13.33 -5.75 -25.92
CA GLY A 147 11.99 -5.18 -26.00
C GLY A 147 11.00 -6.12 -26.70
N PRO A 148 9.81 -5.65 -27.06
CA PRO A 148 8.86 -6.44 -27.85
C PRO A 148 9.47 -6.88 -29.18
N ALA A 149 9.27 -8.14 -29.57
CA ALA A 149 9.80 -8.64 -30.84
C ALA A 149 9.32 -7.78 -32.02
N TYR A 150 10.22 -7.47 -32.98
CA TYR A 150 9.94 -6.60 -34.12
C TYR A 150 9.39 -5.23 -33.70
N ALA A 151 9.96 -4.58 -32.69
CA ALA A 151 9.44 -3.35 -32.09
C ALA A 151 9.28 -2.18 -33.06
N ASP A 152 10.09 -2.12 -34.14
CA ASP A 152 9.95 -1.07 -35.17
C ASP A 152 8.65 -1.19 -35.99
N PHE A 153 7.95 -2.34 -35.92
CA PHE A 153 6.80 -2.66 -36.78
C PHE A 153 5.57 -3.10 -35.97
N PRO A 154 5.06 -2.30 -35.03
CA PRO A 154 3.99 -2.72 -34.12
C PRO A 154 2.67 -3.01 -34.84
N GLY A 155 2.37 -2.28 -35.93
CA GLY A 155 1.15 -2.44 -36.73
C GLY A 155 1.26 -3.40 -37.93
N ALA A 156 2.45 -3.98 -38.18
CA ALA A 156 2.66 -4.78 -39.37
C ALA A 156 1.93 -6.14 -39.28
N ARG A 157 0.91 -6.34 -40.14
CA ARG A 157 0.11 -7.56 -40.22
C ARG A 157 0.95 -8.81 -40.43
N TRP A 158 1.99 -8.73 -41.26
CA TRP A 158 2.88 -9.83 -41.58
C TRP A 158 3.73 -10.31 -40.39
N ALA A 159 3.93 -9.45 -39.37
CA ALA A 159 4.68 -9.77 -38.14
C ALA A 159 3.79 -10.24 -36.99
N HIS A 160 2.47 -10.03 -37.07
CA HIS A 160 1.54 -10.24 -35.94
C HIS A 160 1.62 -11.66 -35.36
N ALA A 161 1.49 -12.69 -36.20
CA ALA A 161 1.52 -14.08 -35.73
C ALA A 161 2.88 -14.48 -35.12
N GLU A 162 3.99 -14.01 -35.70
CA GLU A 162 5.33 -14.29 -35.18
C GLU A 162 5.61 -13.55 -33.89
N ARG A 163 5.16 -12.31 -33.75
CA ARG A 163 5.27 -11.52 -32.50
C ARG A 163 4.48 -12.20 -31.37
N ALA A 164 3.23 -12.60 -31.63
CA ALA A 164 2.40 -13.29 -30.64
C ALA A 164 3.06 -14.61 -30.22
N ARG A 165 3.57 -15.38 -31.16
CA ARG A 165 4.26 -16.66 -30.90
C ARG A 165 5.53 -16.45 -30.05
N LEU A 166 6.35 -15.47 -30.41
CA LEU A 166 7.58 -15.16 -29.64
C LEU A 166 7.28 -14.62 -28.24
N ALA A 167 6.25 -13.78 -28.12
CA ALA A 167 5.81 -13.29 -26.81
C ALA A 167 5.35 -14.46 -25.91
N GLU A 168 4.55 -15.37 -26.43
CA GLU A 168 4.12 -16.56 -25.69
C GLU A 168 5.29 -17.46 -25.29
N LEU A 169 6.25 -17.67 -26.21
CA LEU A 169 7.46 -18.44 -25.90
C LEU A 169 8.32 -17.79 -24.82
N ARG A 170 8.36 -16.45 -24.78
CA ARG A 170 9.05 -15.70 -23.70
C ARG A 170 8.40 -15.95 -22.34
N LEU A 171 7.07 -15.86 -22.27
CA LEU A 171 6.32 -16.13 -21.04
C LEU A 171 6.59 -17.56 -20.53
N HIS A 172 6.50 -18.53 -21.45
CA HIS A 172 6.82 -19.92 -21.14
C HIS A 172 8.27 -20.11 -20.67
N ALA A 173 9.23 -19.39 -21.25
CA ALA A 173 10.63 -19.45 -20.81
C ALA A 173 10.83 -18.88 -19.39
N VAL A 174 10.11 -17.81 -19.02
CA VAL A 174 10.10 -17.25 -17.66
C VAL A 174 9.56 -18.28 -16.67
N GLU A 175 8.43 -18.90 -16.97
CA GLU A 175 7.82 -19.93 -16.12
C GLU A 175 8.73 -21.15 -15.95
N ARG A 176 9.36 -21.60 -17.02
CA ARG A 176 10.31 -22.74 -16.98
C ARG A 176 11.58 -22.42 -16.21
N ARG A 177 12.11 -21.20 -16.33
CA ARG A 177 13.25 -20.75 -15.52
C ARG A 177 12.89 -20.77 -14.04
N ALA A 178 11.72 -20.27 -13.70
CA ALA A 178 11.24 -20.27 -12.33
C ALA A 178 11.05 -21.69 -11.77
N ASP A 179 10.47 -22.61 -12.54
CA ASP A 179 10.35 -24.03 -12.16
C ASP A 179 11.74 -24.67 -11.94
N ALA A 180 12.68 -24.38 -12.83
CA ALA A 180 14.05 -24.87 -12.71
C ALA A 180 14.74 -24.36 -11.43
N LEU A 181 14.59 -23.09 -11.08
CA LEU A 181 15.10 -22.51 -9.82
C LEU A 181 14.45 -23.15 -8.58
N ILE A 182 13.14 -23.33 -8.58
CA ILE A 182 12.41 -23.97 -7.48
C ILE A 182 12.91 -25.41 -7.28
N ARG A 183 13.09 -26.16 -8.34
CA ARG A 183 13.51 -27.57 -8.30
C ARG A 183 15.00 -27.76 -8.01
N SER A 184 15.83 -26.78 -8.32
CA SER A 184 17.27 -26.80 -7.99
C SER A 184 17.57 -26.32 -6.56
N GLY A 185 16.55 -25.94 -5.75
CA GLY A 185 16.74 -25.51 -4.37
C GLY A 185 17.00 -24.01 -4.19
N ALA A 186 16.77 -23.20 -5.24
CA ALA A 186 16.89 -21.75 -5.22
C ALA A 186 15.52 -21.04 -5.39
N PRO A 187 14.44 -21.42 -4.65
CA PRO A 187 13.09 -20.91 -4.88
C PRO A 187 12.99 -19.40 -4.66
N ARG A 188 13.81 -18.82 -3.79
CA ARG A 188 13.80 -17.38 -3.51
C ARG A 188 14.15 -16.54 -4.73
N GLU A 189 15.00 -17.04 -5.61
CA GLU A 189 15.41 -16.35 -6.83
C GLU A 189 14.30 -16.25 -7.88
N ALA A 190 13.32 -17.17 -7.82
CA ALA A 190 12.18 -17.18 -8.74
C ALA A 190 11.05 -16.21 -8.33
N VAL A 191 10.96 -15.80 -7.05
CA VAL A 191 9.81 -15.06 -6.51
C VAL A 191 9.58 -13.73 -7.24
N TRP A 192 10.64 -12.98 -7.50
CA TRP A 192 10.54 -11.64 -8.09
C TRP A 192 10.03 -11.63 -9.51
N ASP A 193 10.65 -12.46 -10.34
CA ASP A 193 10.28 -12.56 -11.75
C ASP A 193 8.85 -13.09 -11.87
N LEU A 194 8.46 -14.00 -10.98
CA LEU A 194 7.10 -14.53 -10.96
C LEU A 194 6.08 -13.52 -10.47
N ASP A 195 6.40 -12.67 -9.48
CA ASP A 195 5.46 -11.65 -9.02
C ASP A 195 5.24 -10.57 -10.09
N ALA A 196 6.29 -10.15 -10.79
CA ALA A 196 6.19 -9.29 -11.96
C ALA A 196 5.39 -9.96 -13.09
N HIS A 197 5.66 -11.24 -13.34
CA HIS A 197 4.99 -12.03 -14.36
C HIS A 197 3.48 -12.13 -14.14
N VAL A 198 3.03 -12.43 -12.92
CA VAL A 198 1.59 -12.52 -12.62
C VAL A 198 0.91 -11.15 -12.56
N ALA A 199 1.66 -10.07 -12.29
CA ALA A 199 1.13 -8.72 -12.37
C ALA A 199 0.85 -8.28 -13.81
N GLU A 200 1.75 -8.64 -14.75
CA GLU A 200 1.59 -8.34 -16.19
C GLU A 200 0.64 -9.31 -16.91
N HIS A 201 0.58 -10.57 -16.44
CA HIS A 201 -0.19 -11.66 -17.08
C HIS A 201 -1.09 -12.38 -16.07
N PRO A 202 -2.08 -11.69 -15.49
CA PRO A 202 -2.85 -12.16 -14.34
C PRO A 202 -3.75 -13.39 -14.63
N TRP A 203 -4.03 -13.69 -15.90
CA TRP A 203 -4.81 -14.88 -16.31
C TRP A 203 -3.98 -16.15 -16.52
N ARG A 204 -2.63 -16.09 -16.32
CA ARG A 204 -1.74 -17.27 -16.43
C ARG A 204 -1.67 -17.98 -15.08
N GLU A 205 -2.46 -19.03 -14.93
CA GLU A 205 -2.52 -19.79 -13.67
C GLU A 205 -1.20 -20.46 -13.31
N ASP A 206 -0.38 -20.88 -14.30
CA ASP A 206 0.93 -21.48 -14.07
C ASP A 206 1.89 -20.50 -13.36
N GLY A 207 1.83 -19.23 -13.70
CA GLY A 207 2.59 -18.18 -13.02
C GLY A 207 2.22 -18.07 -11.53
N TRP A 208 0.93 -18.05 -11.23
CA TRP A 208 0.43 -18.04 -9.85
C TRP A 208 0.81 -19.29 -9.08
N HIS A 209 0.71 -20.45 -9.72
CA HIS A 209 1.08 -21.74 -9.14
C HIS A 209 2.57 -21.78 -8.77
N LEU A 210 3.43 -21.36 -9.69
CA LEU A 210 4.88 -21.32 -9.47
C LEU A 210 5.26 -20.31 -8.39
N LEU A 211 4.63 -19.13 -8.38
CA LEU A 211 4.86 -18.11 -7.34
C LEU A 211 4.49 -18.63 -5.95
N ALA A 212 3.31 -19.21 -5.80
CA ALA A 212 2.88 -19.78 -4.52
C ALA A 212 3.80 -20.95 -4.10
N THR A 213 4.24 -21.80 -5.04
CA THR A 213 5.18 -22.89 -4.78
C THR A 213 6.57 -22.37 -4.36
N ALA A 214 7.08 -21.33 -5.02
CA ALA A 214 8.36 -20.71 -4.68
C ALA A 214 8.33 -20.13 -3.27
N LEU A 215 7.25 -19.46 -2.90
CA LEU A 215 7.04 -18.92 -1.56
C LEU A 215 6.97 -20.03 -0.50
N LEU A 216 6.18 -21.08 -0.77
CA LEU A 216 6.06 -22.24 0.13
C LEU A 216 7.41 -22.93 0.36
N ARG A 217 8.17 -23.19 -0.72
CA ARG A 217 9.52 -23.79 -0.65
C ARG A 217 10.55 -22.88 0.02
N SER A 218 10.26 -21.59 0.10
CA SER A 218 11.07 -20.59 0.82
C SER A 218 10.70 -20.48 2.32
N GLY A 219 9.74 -21.28 2.82
CA GLY A 219 9.21 -21.19 4.18
C GLY A 219 8.19 -20.06 4.40
N ARG A 220 7.71 -19.41 3.32
CA ARG A 220 6.80 -18.25 3.33
C ARG A 220 5.36 -18.68 3.09
N GLN A 221 4.83 -19.55 3.94
CA GLN A 221 3.50 -20.16 3.81
C GLN A 221 2.37 -19.13 3.80
N GLY A 222 2.43 -18.11 4.68
CA GLY A 222 1.43 -17.04 4.72
C GLY A 222 1.36 -16.24 3.42
N ASP A 223 2.53 -15.95 2.82
CA ASP A 223 2.60 -15.26 1.54
C ASP A 223 2.08 -16.11 0.38
N ALA A 224 2.36 -17.42 0.42
CA ALA A 224 1.83 -18.36 -0.57
C ALA A 224 0.28 -18.36 -0.55
N LEU A 225 -0.34 -18.39 0.65
CA LEU A 225 -1.78 -18.25 0.80
C LEU A 225 -2.29 -16.89 0.30
N GLY A 226 -1.58 -15.81 0.60
CA GLY A 226 -1.89 -14.46 0.11
C GLY A 226 -1.91 -14.39 -1.43
N VAL A 227 -0.92 -15.02 -2.08
CA VAL A 227 -0.82 -15.14 -3.53
C VAL A 227 -1.98 -15.94 -4.12
N LEU A 228 -2.31 -17.10 -3.54
CA LEU A 228 -3.41 -17.95 -4.00
C LEU A 228 -4.77 -17.25 -3.89
N ARG A 229 -5.00 -16.48 -2.83
CA ARG A 229 -6.19 -15.64 -2.66
C ARG A 229 -6.22 -14.47 -3.64
N ARG A 230 -5.07 -13.86 -3.95
CA ARG A 230 -4.95 -12.82 -4.98
C ARG A 230 -5.30 -13.39 -6.34
N ALA A 231 -4.77 -14.57 -6.70
CA ALA A 231 -5.07 -15.27 -7.94
C ALA A 231 -6.58 -15.52 -8.09
N ARG A 232 -7.23 -16.08 -7.05
CA ARG A 232 -8.68 -16.33 -7.04
C ARG A 232 -9.49 -15.06 -7.32
N ARG A 233 -9.16 -13.94 -6.62
CA ARG A 233 -9.86 -12.67 -6.85
C ARG A 233 -9.69 -12.16 -8.27
N VAL A 234 -8.48 -12.17 -8.79
CA VAL A 234 -8.19 -11.67 -10.13
C VAL A 234 -8.89 -12.49 -11.20
N LEU A 235 -8.87 -13.83 -11.08
CA LEU A 235 -9.57 -14.73 -12.02
C LEU A 235 -11.08 -14.55 -11.95
N ALA A 236 -11.65 -14.43 -10.74
CA ALA A 236 -13.08 -14.18 -10.56
C ALA A 236 -13.52 -12.82 -11.11
N ASP A 237 -12.76 -11.75 -10.79
CA ASP A 237 -13.13 -10.38 -11.15
C ASP A 237 -12.94 -10.08 -12.65
N GLN A 238 -11.90 -10.66 -13.29
CA GLN A 238 -11.58 -10.37 -14.69
C GLN A 238 -12.13 -11.38 -15.69
N LEU A 239 -12.25 -12.66 -15.29
CA LEU A 239 -12.69 -13.73 -16.17
C LEU A 239 -14.04 -14.35 -15.74
N GLY A 240 -14.55 -14.02 -14.55
CA GLY A 240 -15.74 -14.68 -14.00
C GLY A 240 -15.55 -16.17 -13.71
N ALA A 241 -14.31 -16.63 -13.57
CA ALA A 241 -13.94 -18.05 -13.44
C ALA A 241 -13.33 -18.35 -12.06
N ASP A 242 -13.62 -19.55 -11.53
CA ASP A 242 -12.90 -20.07 -10.37
C ASP A 242 -11.50 -20.55 -10.79
N PRO A 243 -10.51 -20.54 -9.85
CA PRO A 243 -9.19 -21.09 -10.10
C PRO A 243 -9.25 -22.54 -10.59
N GLY A 244 -8.41 -22.86 -11.53
CA GLY A 244 -8.27 -24.21 -12.06
C GLY A 244 -7.83 -25.23 -11.00
N PRO A 245 -7.94 -26.54 -11.30
CA PRO A 245 -7.72 -27.61 -10.31
C PRO A 245 -6.29 -27.63 -9.73
N GLY A 246 -5.30 -27.08 -10.45
CA GLY A 246 -3.92 -26.94 -10.00
C GLY A 246 -3.78 -26.00 -8.81
N LEU A 247 -4.27 -24.77 -8.94
CA LEU A 247 -4.25 -23.76 -7.88
C LEU A 247 -5.12 -24.19 -6.69
N ALA A 248 -6.31 -24.73 -6.94
CA ALA A 248 -7.20 -25.21 -5.90
C ALA A 248 -6.62 -26.40 -5.08
N ARG A 249 -5.78 -27.22 -5.70
CA ARG A 249 -5.06 -28.33 -5.03
C ARG A 249 -3.93 -27.78 -4.16
N LEU A 250 -3.14 -26.85 -4.71
CA LEU A 250 -2.04 -26.23 -3.98
C LEU A 250 -2.55 -25.48 -2.75
N GLU A 251 -3.65 -24.73 -2.86
CA GLU A 251 -4.25 -24.03 -1.73
C GLU A 251 -4.66 -25.00 -0.61
N ARG A 252 -5.32 -26.12 -0.94
CA ARG A 252 -5.68 -27.14 0.05
C ARG A 252 -4.46 -27.83 0.67
N GLU A 253 -3.37 -27.97 -0.05
CA GLU A 253 -2.12 -28.53 0.46
C GLU A 253 -1.46 -27.57 1.46
N VAL A 254 -1.38 -26.28 1.11
CA VAL A 254 -0.83 -25.24 1.99
C VAL A 254 -1.65 -25.10 3.27
N LEU A 255 -2.98 -25.17 3.18
CA LEU A 255 -3.87 -25.13 4.35
C LEU A 255 -3.68 -26.35 5.26
N ARG A 256 -3.52 -27.58 4.70
CA ARG A 256 -3.27 -28.78 5.51
C ARG A 256 -1.92 -28.77 6.24
N GLN A 257 -0.90 -28.13 5.67
CA GLN A 257 0.39 -27.96 6.35
C GLN A 257 0.30 -26.94 7.51
N ALA A 258 -0.69 -26.04 7.49
CA ALA A 258 -0.95 -25.10 8.58
C ALA A 258 -1.54 -25.77 9.84
N ASP A 259 -2.18 -26.94 9.70
CA ASP A 259 -2.77 -27.70 10.82
C ASP A 259 -1.74 -28.54 11.60
N HIS A 260 -0.48 -28.59 11.15
CA HIS A 260 0.64 -29.26 11.84
C HIS A 260 1.81 -28.28 12.00
N PRO A 261 1.84 -27.51 13.11
CA PRO A 261 2.94 -26.59 13.36
C PRO A 261 4.13 -27.37 13.94
N ASP A 262 5.07 -27.78 13.10
CA ASP A 262 6.40 -28.14 13.53
C ASP A 262 7.43 -27.15 12.93
N GLU A 263 7.96 -26.32 13.85
CA GLU A 263 9.25 -25.65 13.83
C GLU A 263 9.63 -24.76 12.64
N ALA A 264 8.91 -23.65 12.40
CA ALA A 264 9.55 -22.42 11.96
C ALA A 264 8.71 -21.24 12.42
N ALA A 265 9.26 -20.39 13.27
CA ALA A 265 8.64 -19.13 13.64
C ALA A 265 8.28 -18.33 12.37
N PRO A 266 7.10 -17.72 12.27
CA PRO A 266 6.72 -16.93 11.11
C PRO A 266 7.74 -15.80 10.95
N ALA A 267 8.26 -15.65 9.73
CA ALA A 267 9.14 -14.53 9.38
C ALA A 267 8.46 -13.22 9.81
N THR A 268 9.15 -12.42 10.61
CA THR A 268 8.61 -11.13 11.06
C THR A 268 8.41 -10.22 9.85
N GLY A 269 7.49 -9.26 9.93
CA GLY A 269 7.30 -8.27 8.86
C GLY A 269 8.60 -7.58 8.45
N ASP A 270 9.56 -7.51 9.38
CA ASP A 270 10.92 -6.99 9.19
C ASP A 270 11.80 -7.91 8.33
N GLU A 271 11.71 -9.22 8.49
CA GLU A 271 12.47 -10.19 7.68
C GLU A 271 11.92 -10.24 6.26
N VAL A 272 10.60 -10.16 6.09
CA VAL A 272 9.95 -10.03 4.77
C VAL A 272 10.40 -8.74 4.08
N TRP A 273 10.41 -7.61 4.82
CA TRP A 273 10.89 -6.34 4.31
C TRP A 273 12.38 -6.38 3.96
N SER A 274 13.21 -6.89 4.86
CA SER A 274 14.66 -6.94 4.66
C SER A 274 15.05 -7.84 3.47
N SER A 275 14.37 -8.97 3.31
CA SER A 275 14.54 -9.87 2.17
C SER A 275 14.07 -9.21 0.87
N ALA A 276 12.90 -8.54 0.90
CA ALA A 276 12.35 -7.81 -0.22
C ALA A 276 13.24 -6.62 -0.62
N ALA A 277 13.68 -5.83 0.34
CA ALA A 277 14.56 -4.69 0.12
C ALA A 277 15.92 -5.12 -0.43
N ALA A 278 16.55 -6.16 0.12
CA ALA A 278 17.86 -6.64 -0.31
C ALA A 278 17.85 -7.18 -1.76
N ALA A 279 16.81 -7.92 -2.15
CA ALA A 279 16.67 -8.41 -3.51
C ALA A 279 16.39 -7.27 -4.51
N TYR A 280 15.62 -6.26 -4.10
CA TYR A 280 15.32 -5.08 -4.90
C TYR A 280 16.55 -4.15 -5.03
N GLU A 281 17.37 -4.06 -3.98
CA GLU A 281 18.61 -3.30 -3.99
C GLU A 281 19.64 -3.81 -5.00
N GLY A 282 19.65 -5.12 -5.28
CA GLY A 282 20.53 -5.75 -6.26
C GLY A 282 20.11 -5.55 -7.72
N SER A 283 18.83 -5.27 -8.00
CA SER A 283 18.27 -5.36 -9.35
C SER A 283 17.85 -4.02 -9.98
N VAL A 284 17.61 -2.97 -9.18
CA VAL A 284 17.13 -1.68 -9.70
C VAL A 284 17.96 -0.54 -9.10
N PRO A 285 18.44 0.44 -9.92
CA PRO A 285 19.20 1.58 -9.39
C PRO A 285 18.47 2.27 -8.24
N ALA A 286 19.16 2.54 -7.15
CA ALA A 286 18.59 3.07 -5.90
C ALA A 286 17.77 4.37 -6.05
N ARG A 287 17.92 5.07 -7.17
CA ARG A 287 17.24 6.34 -7.49
C ARG A 287 16.26 6.24 -8.66
N SER A 288 15.89 5.02 -9.08
CA SER A 288 14.91 4.86 -10.15
C SER A 288 13.52 5.31 -9.68
N PRO A 289 12.79 6.14 -10.44
CA PRO A 289 11.41 6.53 -10.15
C PRO A 289 10.50 5.33 -9.89
N ALA A 290 10.57 4.32 -10.74
CA ALA A 290 9.80 3.09 -10.62
C ALA A 290 10.04 2.35 -9.28
N ARG A 291 11.27 2.39 -8.78
CA ARG A 291 11.61 1.80 -7.48
C ARG A 291 10.91 2.51 -6.32
N LEU A 292 10.94 3.83 -6.31
CA LEU A 292 10.34 4.62 -5.22
C LEU A 292 8.82 4.46 -5.18
N GLU A 293 8.17 4.44 -6.34
CA GLU A 293 6.72 4.21 -6.46
C GLU A 293 6.35 2.79 -6.02
N ALA A 294 7.08 1.77 -6.48
CA ALA A 294 6.84 0.39 -6.06
C ALA A 294 7.07 0.19 -4.55
N THR A 295 8.10 0.82 -3.98
CA THR A 295 8.34 0.80 -2.53
C THR A 295 7.17 1.41 -1.76
N ALA A 296 6.68 2.58 -2.17
CA ALA A 296 5.56 3.25 -1.51
C ALA A 296 4.27 2.43 -1.61
N SER A 297 4.01 1.79 -2.76
CA SER A 297 2.88 0.90 -2.96
C SER A 297 2.97 -0.36 -2.09
N LEU A 298 4.16 -0.96 -1.98
CA LEU A 298 4.40 -2.11 -1.09
C LEU A 298 4.17 -1.73 0.38
N LEU A 299 4.68 -0.59 0.83
CA LEU A 299 4.47 -0.11 2.20
C LEU A 299 2.99 0.12 2.52
N ARG A 300 2.23 0.62 1.55
CA ARG A 300 0.78 0.77 1.66
C ARG A 300 0.08 -0.58 1.87
N GLU A 301 0.42 -1.59 1.07
CA GLU A 301 -0.16 -2.93 1.21
C GLU A 301 0.25 -3.59 2.54
N LEU A 302 1.52 -3.49 2.93
CA LEU A 302 2.02 -4.02 4.20
C LEU A 302 1.29 -3.41 5.40
N ALA A 303 0.98 -2.11 5.39
CA ALA A 303 0.33 -1.43 6.51
C ALA A 303 -1.05 -1.98 6.88
N VAL A 304 -1.70 -2.73 6.01
CA VAL A 304 -3.04 -3.29 6.22
C VAL A 304 -3.05 -4.81 6.47
N THR A 305 -1.89 -5.48 6.41
CA THR A 305 -1.79 -6.94 6.56
C THR A 305 -1.68 -7.40 8.02
N GLY A 306 -1.41 -6.50 8.95
CA GLY A 306 -1.28 -6.80 10.37
C GLY A 306 -0.18 -5.95 11.05
N ALA A 307 0.10 -6.26 12.31
CA ALA A 307 1.00 -5.49 13.14
C ALA A 307 2.42 -5.36 12.58
N GLY A 308 3.04 -6.46 12.16
CA GLY A 308 4.38 -6.45 11.61
C GLY A 308 4.48 -5.66 10.29
N GLY A 309 3.44 -5.76 9.44
CA GLY A 309 3.36 -4.97 8.21
C GLY A 309 3.17 -3.48 8.48
N LEU A 310 2.34 -3.13 9.48
CA LEU A 310 2.14 -1.73 9.90
C LEU A 310 3.44 -1.12 10.46
N ASP A 311 4.18 -1.87 11.26
CA ASP A 311 5.47 -1.47 11.80
C ASP A 311 6.53 -1.26 10.72
N ALA A 312 6.64 -2.18 9.77
CA ALA A 312 7.56 -2.07 8.64
C ALA A 312 7.21 -0.82 7.79
N ALA A 313 5.93 -0.62 7.48
CA ALA A 313 5.48 0.54 6.73
C ALA A 313 5.83 1.86 7.45
N ARG A 314 5.63 1.92 8.76
CA ARG A 314 5.94 3.11 9.59
C ARG A 314 7.43 3.46 9.55
N ARG A 315 8.31 2.46 9.75
CA ARG A 315 9.77 2.66 9.78
C ARG A 315 10.35 3.12 8.43
N HIS A 316 9.80 2.65 7.33
CA HIS A 316 10.42 2.86 6.02
C HIS A 316 9.76 3.97 5.18
N ARG A 317 8.52 4.37 5.49
CA ARG A 317 7.78 5.39 4.73
C ARG A 317 8.49 6.75 4.66
N ALA A 318 8.94 7.26 5.80
CA ALA A 318 9.62 8.56 5.85
C ALA A 318 10.92 8.55 5.03
N ALA A 319 11.67 7.45 5.04
CA ALA A 319 12.87 7.28 4.24
C ALA A 319 12.56 7.23 2.72
N ALA A 320 11.48 6.56 2.32
CA ALA A 320 11.02 6.51 0.93
C ALA A 320 10.62 7.90 0.42
N VAL A 321 9.86 8.66 1.23
CA VAL A 321 9.49 10.05 0.93
C VAL A 321 10.72 10.94 0.79
N ALA A 322 11.66 10.88 1.73
CA ALA A 322 12.89 11.65 1.68
C ALA A 322 13.76 11.27 0.46
N ALA A 323 13.76 10.00 0.05
CA ALA A 323 14.45 9.56 -1.15
C ALA A 323 13.83 10.14 -2.42
N ALA A 324 12.49 10.19 -2.49
CA ALA A 324 11.77 10.80 -3.61
C ALA A 324 12.06 12.31 -3.73
N GLU A 325 12.05 13.05 -2.62
CA GLU A 325 12.41 14.47 -2.62
C GLU A 325 13.84 14.73 -3.14
N ARG A 326 14.81 13.87 -2.78
CA ARG A 326 16.21 14.01 -3.24
C ARG A 326 16.39 13.83 -4.75
N THR A 327 15.42 13.27 -5.45
CA THR A 327 15.47 13.21 -6.93
C THR A 327 15.33 14.58 -7.58
N GLY A 328 14.73 15.55 -6.89
CA GLY A 328 14.40 16.87 -7.42
C GLY A 328 13.12 16.90 -8.25
N ASP A 329 12.54 15.75 -8.58
CA ASP A 329 11.29 15.60 -9.33
C ASP A 329 10.08 15.74 -8.38
N ALA A 330 9.37 16.87 -8.50
CA ALA A 330 8.22 17.19 -7.66
C ALA A 330 7.02 16.26 -7.95
N GLU A 331 6.82 15.84 -9.19
CA GLU A 331 5.72 14.94 -9.56
C GLU A 331 5.95 13.54 -9.03
N LEU A 332 7.18 13.02 -9.13
CA LEU A 332 7.55 11.73 -8.54
C LEU A 332 7.35 11.75 -7.01
N ALA A 333 7.85 12.79 -6.35
CA ALA A 333 7.68 12.94 -4.90
C ALA A 333 6.20 13.00 -4.52
N ALA A 334 5.38 13.70 -5.30
CA ALA A 334 3.94 13.78 -5.10
C ALA A 334 3.25 12.41 -5.24
N ARG A 335 3.62 11.61 -6.23
CA ARG A 335 3.09 10.25 -6.40
C ARG A 335 3.50 9.34 -5.25
N VAL A 336 4.76 9.35 -4.85
CA VAL A 336 5.28 8.55 -3.72
C VAL A 336 4.59 8.90 -2.39
N ILE A 337 4.35 10.18 -2.11
CA ILE A 337 3.62 10.60 -0.90
C ILE A 337 2.15 10.22 -1.00
N GLY A 338 1.50 10.53 -2.13
CA GLY A 338 0.06 10.41 -2.32
C GLY A 338 -0.46 8.98 -2.52
N VAL A 339 0.39 8.00 -2.85
CA VAL A 339 -0.02 6.61 -3.00
C VAL A 339 -0.34 5.94 -1.67
N TYR A 340 0.20 6.46 -0.56
CA TYR A 340 -0.02 5.90 0.77
C TYR A 340 -1.32 6.43 1.39
N ASP A 341 -2.44 5.90 0.93
CA ASP A 341 -3.80 6.23 1.37
C ASP A 341 -4.36 5.20 2.38
N VAL A 342 -3.50 4.72 3.27
CA VAL A 342 -3.86 3.74 4.32
C VAL A 342 -4.91 4.34 5.25
N PRO A 343 -6.06 3.66 5.45
CA PRO A 343 -7.10 4.12 6.34
C PRO A 343 -6.61 4.25 7.79
N ALA A 344 -6.84 5.41 8.42
CA ALA A 344 -6.49 5.67 9.80
C ALA A 344 -7.76 5.97 10.63
N VAL A 345 -8.04 5.14 11.61
CA VAL A 345 -9.10 5.35 12.60
C VAL A 345 -8.54 5.80 13.95
N TRP A 346 -7.30 5.43 14.24
CA TRP A 346 -6.58 5.87 15.43
C TRP A 346 -6.05 7.28 15.25
N THR A 347 -6.46 8.20 16.11
CA THR A 347 -6.19 9.63 15.98
C THR A 347 -4.88 10.06 16.61
N ARG A 348 -4.19 9.20 17.35
CA ARG A 348 -2.86 9.45 17.87
C ARG A 348 -1.80 8.97 16.90
N VAL A 349 -0.73 9.71 16.76
CA VAL A 349 0.41 9.32 15.92
C VAL A 349 1.45 8.63 16.80
N ASP A 350 1.85 7.40 16.41
CA ASP A 350 2.85 6.63 17.14
C ASP A 350 4.28 7.18 16.94
N ASP A 351 4.56 7.78 15.77
CA ASP A 351 5.84 8.42 15.43
C ASP A 351 5.61 9.85 14.91
N PRO A 352 5.60 10.85 15.80
CA PRO A 352 5.42 12.26 15.42
C PRO A 352 6.54 12.81 14.52
N ASP A 353 7.77 12.30 14.64
CA ASP A 353 8.90 12.77 13.81
C ASP A 353 8.76 12.31 12.37
N ALA A 354 8.36 11.05 12.15
CA ALA A 354 8.04 10.55 10.83
C ALA A 354 6.84 11.31 10.20
N ALA A 355 5.79 11.57 10.97
CA ALA A 355 4.63 12.34 10.50
C ALA A 355 5.04 13.77 10.10
N ARG A 356 5.83 14.47 10.93
CA ARG A 356 6.39 15.80 10.61
C ARG A 356 7.21 15.78 9.33
N THR A 357 8.03 14.74 9.14
CA THR A 357 8.84 14.58 7.93
C THR A 357 7.97 14.47 6.69
N VAL A 358 6.93 13.65 6.73
CA VAL A 358 6.00 13.47 5.60
C VAL A 358 5.21 14.75 5.31
N VAL A 359 4.69 15.43 6.34
CA VAL A 359 3.94 16.68 6.17
C VAL A 359 4.81 17.79 5.58
N ARG A 360 6.02 17.99 6.12
CA ARG A 360 6.96 18.98 5.58
C ARG A 360 7.34 18.67 4.12
N ALA A 361 7.53 17.39 3.79
CA ALA A 361 7.77 16.96 2.42
C ALA A 361 6.57 17.28 1.51
N ALA A 362 5.37 16.93 1.92
CA ALA A 362 4.15 17.21 1.15
C ALA A 362 3.94 18.71 0.90
N GLU A 363 4.16 19.56 1.91
CA GLU A 363 4.06 21.01 1.76
C GLU A 363 5.13 21.59 0.82
N ARG A 364 6.39 21.12 0.90
CA ARG A 364 7.44 21.53 -0.04
C ARG A 364 7.14 21.10 -1.47
N VAL A 365 6.61 19.91 -1.64
CA VAL A 365 6.21 19.39 -2.95
C VAL A 365 5.03 20.19 -3.51
N LEU A 366 4.00 20.47 -2.69
CA LEU A 366 2.86 21.32 -3.09
C LEU A 366 3.30 22.70 -3.59
N ALA A 367 4.30 23.32 -2.93
CA ALA A 367 4.85 24.62 -3.33
C ALA A 367 5.67 24.58 -4.63
N ARG A 368 6.16 23.39 -5.04
CA ARG A 368 7.02 23.20 -6.22
C ARG A 368 6.29 22.60 -7.41
N LEU A 369 5.07 22.07 -7.21
CA LEU A 369 4.30 21.52 -8.32
C LEU A 369 3.99 22.59 -9.36
N PRO A 370 4.13 22.30 -10.65
CA PRO A 370 3.72 23.19 -11.75
C PRO A 370 2.25 23.61 -11.61
N GLU A 371 1.90 24.80 -12.13
CA GLU A 371 0.51 25.28 -12.07
C GLU A 371 -0.47 24.34 -12.79
N ASP A 372 -0.02 23.71 -13.87
CA ASP A 372 -0.75 22.76 -14.70
C ASP A 372 -0.72 21.31 -14.15
N ALA A 373 -0.08 21.07 -13.00
CA ALA A 373 -0.08 19.74 -12.37
C ALA A 373 -1.51 19.26 -12.09
N PRO A 374 -1.80 17.97 -12.33
CA PRO A 374 -3.14 17.41 -12.14
C PRO A 374 -3.72 17.73 -10.76
N GLU A 375 -4.97 18.21 -10.72
CA GLU A 375 -5.66 18.52 -9.44
C GLU A 375 -5.74 17.31 -8.51
N THR A 376 -5.85 16.09 -9.06
CA THR A 376 -5.81 14.83 -8.30
C THR A 376 -4.54 14.68 -7.49
N VAL A 377 -3.38 15.05 -8.04
CA VAL A 377 -2.07 14.97 -7.37
C VAL A 377 -2.01 15.96 -6.20
N ARG A 378 -2.45 17.20 -6.42
CA ARG A 378 -2.53 18.21 -5.36
C ARG A 378 -3.46 17.79 -4.23
N ALA A 379 -4.63 17.29 -4.58
CA ALA A 379 -5.64 16.86 -3.61
C ALA A 379 -5.16 15.65 -2.78
N ARG A 380 -4.43 14.69 -3.37
CA ARG A 380 -3.82 13.58 -2.63
C ARG A 380 -2.76 14.04 -1.63
N LEU A 381 -1.94 15.02 -1.98
CA LEU A 381 -0.97 15.61 -1.05
C LEU A 381 -1.67 16.33 0.11
N LEU A 382 -2.73 17.10 -0.18
CA LEU A 382 -3.52 17.78 0.86
C LEU A 382 -4.19 16.76 1.79
N ALA A 383 -4.74 15.67 1.25
CA ALA A 383 -5.28 14.58 2.06
C ALA A 383 -4.19 13.94 2.95
N SER A 384 -2.98 13.74 2.41
CA SER A 384 -1.83 13.25 3.19
C SER A 384 -1.46 14.21 4.31
N VAL A 385 -1.41 15.52 4.05
CA VAL A 385 -1.20 16.54 5.10
C VAL A 385 -2.27 16.45 6.18
N ALA A 386 -3.54 16.34 5.81
CA ALA A 386 -4.64 16.25 6.77
C ALA A 386 -4.58 14.98 7.64
N VAL A 387 -4.27 13.83 7.04
CA VAL A 387 -4.18 12.54 7.75
C VAL A 387 -2.98 12.50 8.69
N GLU A 388 -1.80 12.93 8.23
CA GLU A 388 -0.58 12.88 9.04
C GLU A 388 -0.53 13.96 10.13
N SER A 389 -1.32 15.03 10.01
CA SER A 389 -1.46 16.08 11.04
C SER A 389 -2.49 15.74 12.12
N ARG A 390 -2.91 14.47 12.25
CA ARG A 390 -3.92 14.05 13.24
C ARG A 390 -3.40 14.22 14.68
N GLY A 391 -4.31 14.47 15.60
CA GLY A 391 -3.97 14.73 16.98
C GLY A 391 -3.09 15.98 17.11
N ASP A 392 -2.07 15.89 17.93
CA ASP A 392 -1.06 16.95 18.11
C ASP A 392 0.31 16.56 17.51
N ALA A 393 0.32 15.78 16.41
CA ALA A 393 1.53 15.26 15.76
C ALA A 393 2.54 16.34 15.36
N LEU A 394 2.05 17.52 15.00
CA LEU A 394 2.86 18.66 14.56
C LEU A 394 3.13 19.68 15.66
N ALA A 395 2.70 19.44 16.89
CA ALA A 395 2.99 20.33 18.00
C ALA A 395 4.50 20.37 18.26
N GLU A 396 5.05 21.57 18.36
CA GLU A 396 6.45 21.82 18.73
C GLU A 396 6.52 22.36 20.16
N GLY A 397 7.27 21.69 21.02
CA GLY A 397 7.41 22.06 22.43
C GLY A 397 6.23 21.63 23.33
N ALA A 398 6.15 22.21 24.53
CA ALA A 398 5.11 21.89 25.48
C ALA A 398 3.73 22.39 25.00
N LEU A 399 2.71 21.54 25.16
CA LEU A 399 1.32 21.91 24.89
C LEU A 399 0.90 23.08 25.82
N PRO A 400 -0.03 23.97 25.37
CA PRO A 400 -0.62 24.98 26.23
C PRO A 400 -1.26 24.35 27.47
N ARG A 401 -1.35 25.09 28.57
CA ARG A 401 -2.03 24.59 29.77
C ARG A 401 -3.53 24.48 29.54
N ALA A 402 -4.18 23.57 30.27
CA ALA A 402 -5.61 23.39 30.21
C ALA A 402 -6.40 24.66 30.57
N ALA A 403 -5.90 25.42 31.53
CA ALA A 403 -6.49 26.70 31.98
C ALA A 403 -6.26 27.89 31.02
N ASP A 404 -5.33 27.79 30.06
CA ASP A 404 -5.05 28.88 29.13
C ASP A 404 -6.27 29.16 28.23
N PRO A 405 -6.54 30.43 27.85
CA PRO A 405 -7.67 30.77 26.98
C PRO A 405 -7.56 30.10 25.59
N PRO A 406 -8.69 29.83 24.92
CA PRO A 406 -8.69 29.18 23.61
C PRO A 406 -8.00 30.06 22.58
N GLY A 407 -7.14 29.43 21.77
CA GLY A 407 -6.72 29.88 20.46
C GLY A 407 -6.17 31.31 20.41
N GLY A 408 -4.90 31.45 20.69
CA GLY A 408 -4.09 32.50 20.12
C GLY A 408 -3.49 32.03 18.78
N ALA A 409 -2.71 32.88 18.12
CA ALA A 409 -1.96 32.61 16.89
C ALA A 409 -0.95 31.43 16.96
N ARG A 410 -1.03 30.61 18.02
CA ARG A 410 -0.03 29.61 18.41
C ARG A 410 -0.15 28.23 17.74
N GLU A 411 -1.22 27.97 16.94
CA GLU A 411 -1.41 26.67 16.28
C GLU A 411 -1.72 26.80 14.78
N PRO A 412 -0.84 27.44 14.01
CA PRO A 412 -1.07 27.63 12.57
C PRO A 412 -1.14 26.30 11.82
N TRP A 413 -0.41 25.28 12.31
CA TRP A 413 -0.40 23.94 11.71
C TRP A 413 -1.77 23.25 11.78
N ARG A 414 -2.54 23.46 12.87
CA ARG A 414 -3.89 22.88 12.99
C ARG A 414 -4.86 23.48 11.99
N ARG A 415 -4.86 24.82 11.86
CA ARG A 415 -5.68 25.50 10.84
C ARG A 415 -5.30 25.03 9.45
N ARG A 416 -4.00 24.85 9.20
CA ARG A 416 -3.51 24.32 7.93
C ARG A 416 -3.98 22.89 7.67
N ALA A 417 -3.96 22.01 8.67
CA ALA A 417 -4.45 20.63 8.57
C ALA A 417 -5.95 20.58 8.26
N GLN A 418 -6.77 21.39 8.94
CA GLN A 418 -8.21 21.50 8.69
C GLN A 418 -8.51 22.07 7.30
N GLN A 419 -7.76 23.08 6.88
CA GLN A 419 -7.87 23.65 5.54
C GLN A 419 -7.48 22.62 4.48
N ALA A 420 -6.39 21.89 4.67
CA ALA A 420 -5.96 20.82 3.76
C ALA A 420 -7.03 19.73 3.62
N ALA A 421 -7.68 19.32 4.72
CA ALA A 421 -8.78 18.37 4.68
C ALA A 421 -9.96 18.89 3.84
N ALA A 422 -10.36 20.15 4.06
CA ALA A 422 -11.48 20.77 3.35
C ALA A 422 -11.18 20.97 1.85
N GLU A 423 -9.97 21.41 1.52
CA GLU A 423 -9.53 21.57 0.13
C GLU A 423 -9.46 20.23 -0.60
N ALA A 424 -8.89 19.19 0.03
CA ALA A 424 -8.82 17.85 -0.52
C ALA A 424 -10.20 17.25 -0.80
N GLU A 425 -11.13 17.38 0.17
CA GLU A 425 -12.51 16.91 0.04
C GLU A 425 -13.23 17.65 -1.09
N SER A 426 -13.13 18.98 -1.15
CA SER A 426 -13.74 19.78 -2.19
C SER A 426 -13.21 19.41 -3.59
N ALA A 427 -11.91 19.23 -3.74
CA ALA A 427 -11.30 18.80 -5.00
C ALA A 427 -11.76 17.39 -5.40
N ALA A 428 -11.75 16.42 -4.46
CA ALA A 428 -12.18 15.07 -4.74
C ALA A 428 -13.65 14.99 -5.22
N ARG A 429 -14.52 15.81 -4.64
CA ARG A 429 -15.93 15.91 -5.08
C ARG A 429 -16.06 16.48 -6.48
N ARG A 430 -15.31 17.52 -6.84
CA ARG A 430 -15.29 18.07 -8.20
C ARG A 430 -14.78 17.10 -9.24
N LEU A 431 -13.74 16.34 -8.88
CA LEU A 431 -13.11 15.35 -9.76
C LEU A 431 -13.91 14.06 -9.91
N HIS A 432 -14.93 13.84 -9.08
CA HIS A 432 -15.72 12.60 -9.01
C HIS A 432 -14.84 11.35 -8.81
N ASP A 433 -13.69 11.51 -8.13
CA ASP A 433 -12.76 10.42 -7.82
C ASP A 433 -13.13 9.80 -6.47
N ALA A 434 -13.72 8.61 -6.50
CA ALA A 434 -14.21 7.91 -5.32
C ALA A 434 -13.10 7.51 -4.35
N SER A 435 -11.92 7.10 -4.86
CA SER A 435 -10.77 6.71 -4.04
C SER A 435 -10.18 7.93 -3.33
N LEU A 436 -10.00 9.02 -4.06
CA LEU A 436 -9.52 10.28 -3.51
C LEU A 436 -10.50 10.86 -2.49
N LEU A 437 -11.82 10.80 -2.77
CA LEU A 437 -12.84 11.26 -1.84
C LEU A 437 -12.82 10.45 -0.54
N ALA A 438 -12.67 9.13 -0.62
CA ALA A 438 -12.54 8.28 0.57
C ALA A 438 -11.32 8.67 1.41
N PHE A 439 -10.18 8.94 0.78
CA PHE A 439 -8.96 9.40 1.47
C PHE A 439 -9.14 10.79 2.09
N ALA A 440 -9.75 11.73 1.38
CA ALA A 440 -10.05 13.07 1.90
C ALA A 440 -11.04 13.04 3.08
N LEU A 441 -12.08 12.21 3.02
CA LEU A 441 -13.03 12.00 4.12
C LEU A 441 -12.35 11.40 5.36
N ASN A 442 -11.33 10.55 5.20
CA ASN A 442 -10.51 10.10 6.33
C ASN A 442 -9.77 11.29 6.98
N GLY A 443 -9.18 12.18 6.19
CA GLY A 443 -8.60 13.43 6.70
C GLY A 443 -9.63 14.30 7.45
N THR A 444 -10.81 14.50 6.87
CA THR A 444 -11.91 15.25 7.50
C THR A 444 -12.34 14.64 8.84
N PHE A 445 -12.43 13.29 8.91
CA PHE A 445 -12.72 12.58 10.16
C PHE A 445 -11.65 12.85 11.22
N LEU A 446 -10.37 12.67 10.88
CA LEU A 446 -9.26 12.85 11.81
C LEU A 446 -9.14 14.30 12.33
N GLN A 447 -9.45 15.29 11.50
CA GLN A 447 -9.45 16.71 11.90
C GLN A 447 -10.71 17.13 12.68
N SER A 448 -11.74 16.28 12.78
CA SER A 448 -12.97 16.56 13.52
C SER A 448 -12.81 16.56 15.03
N PHE A 449 -11.70 16.02 15.56
CA PHE A 449 -11.39 15.95 17.00
C PHE A 449 -10.85 17.26 17.59
N ALA A 450 -10.72 18.31 16.79
CA ALA A 450 -10.38 19.65 17.27
C ALA A 450 -11.40 20.21 18.28
N HIS A 451 -12.64 19.68 18.30
CA HIS A 451 -13.72 20.10 19.18
C HIS A 451 -14.51 18.91 19.69
N CYS A 452 -14.94 18.95 20.96
CA CYS A 452 -15.90 17.99 21.53
C CYS A 452 -17.28 18.12 20.86
N GLY A 453 -18.13 17.11 21.03
CA GLY A 453 -19.52 17.16 20.55
C GLY A 453 -19.69 16.93 19.04
N LYS A 454 -18.75 16.33 18.35
CA LYS A 454 -18.82 16.09 16.89
C LYS A 454 -19.20 14.65 16.51
N ALA A 455 -19.69 13.82 17.43
CA ALA A 455 -20.02 12.42 17.16
C ALA A 455 -21.03 12.28 16.01
N ALA A 456 -22.11 13.08 15.98
CA ALA A 456 -23.10 13.02 14.90
C ALA A 456 -22.48 13.34 13.50
N ARG A 457 -21.56 14.31 13.43
CA ARG A 457 -20.86 14.62 12.19
C ARG A 457 -19.92 13.48 11.78
N ARG A 458 -19.25 12.85 12.73
CA ARG A 458 -18.39 11.68 12.48
C ARG A 458 -19.21 10.49 11.97
N ASP A 459 -20.41 10.23 12.54
CA ASP A 459 -21.32 9.19 12.01
C ASP A 459 -21.72 9.48 10.56
N ALA A 460 -22.08 10.72 10.25
CA ALA A 460 -22.43 11.11 8.88
C ALA A 460 -21.28 10.89 7.90
N THR A 461 -20.03 11.24 8.29
CA THR A 461 -18.82 10.97 7.50
C THR A 461 -18.60 9.47 7.30
N GLY A 462 -18.74 8.67 8.36
CA GLY A 462 -18.63 7.21 8.29
C GLY A 462 -19.70 6.59 7.39
N ALA A 463 -20.94 7.08 7.46
CA ALA A 463 -22.04 6.63 6.61
C ALA A 463 -21.78 6.97 5.12
N GLU A 464 -21.22 8.14 4.84
CA GLU A 464 -20.82 8.51 3.48
C GLU A 464 -19.72 7.60 2.95
N LEU A 465 -18.66 7.34 3.76
CA LEU A 465 -17.60 6.41 3.42
C LEU A 465 -18.13 5.01 3.08
N VAL A 466 -19.04 4.47 3.90
CA VAL A 466 -19.66 3.15 3.66
C VAL A 466 -20.43 3.13 2.35
N ARG A 467 -21.24 4.18 2.07
CA ARG A 467 -21.99 4.25 0.80
C ARG A 467 -21.05 4.33 -0.40
N LEU A 468 -20.08 5.24 -0.36
CA LEU A 468 -19.08 5.44 -1.42
C LEU A 468 -18.31 4.15 -1.69
N ALA A 469 -17.80 3.53 -0.62
CA ALA A 469 -17.00 2.32 -0.70
C ALA A 469 -17.77 1.14 -1.29
N ARG A 470 -19.03 0.94 -0.90
CA ARG A 470 -19.89 -0.12 -1.46
C ARG A 470 -20.22 0.10 -2.91
N THR A 471 -20.42 1.35 -3.33
CA THR A 471 -20.72 1.68 -4.73
C THR A 471 -19.53 1.42 -5.65
N HIS A 472 -18.29 1.62 -5.14
CA HIS A 472 -17.07 1.55 -5.93
C HIS A 472 -16.13 0.38 -5.57
N GLY A 473 -16.56 -0.54 -4.71
CA GLY A 473 -15.76 -1.71 -4.32
C GLY A 473 -14.52 -1.40 -3.50
N LEU A 474 -14.50 -0.32 -2.70
CA LEU A 474 -13.35 0.14 -1.93
C LEU A 474 -13.33 -0.48 -0.53
N LEU A 475 -12.72 -1.64 -0.36
CA LEU A 475 -12.75 -2.40 0.89
C LEU A 475 -12.21 -1.63 2.12
N GLY A 476 -10.99 -1.07 2.03
CA GLY A 476 -10.38 -0.35 3.15
C GLY A 476 -11.24 0.81 3.67
N PRO A 477 -11.74 1.70 2.80
CA PRO A 477 -12.69 2.74 3.16
C PRO A 477 -14.01 2.23 3.72
N GLU A 478 -14.53 1.05 3.30
CA GLU A 478 -15.74 0.48 3.91
C GLU A 478 -15.50 0.10 5.36
N VAL A 479 -14.42 -0.62 5.64
CA VAL A 479 -14.03 -0.99 7.01
C VAL A 479 -13.82 0.25 7.87
N LEU A 480 -13.08 1.24 7.38
CA LEU A 480 -12.89 2.52 8.06
C LEU A 480 -14.22 3.20 8.40
N GLY A 481 -15.10 3.35 7.42
CA GLY A 481 -16.41 3.99 7.62
C GLY A 481 -17.26 3.29 8.68
N ARG A 482 -17.21 1.95 8.74
CA ARG A 482 -17.90 1.17 9.78
C ARG A 482 -17.28 1.38 11.15
N LEU A 483 -15.95 1.39 11.28
CA LEU A 483 -15.28 1.65 12.57
C LEU A 483 -15.54 3.09 13.06
N ILE A 484 -15.54 4.08 12.18
CA ILE A 484 -15.93 5.46 12.52
C ILE A 484 -17.36 5.48 13.06
N ARG A 485 -18.28 4.75 12.45
CA ARG A 485 -19.65 4.67 12.91
C ARG A 485 -19.79 3.95 14.24
N VAL A 486 -19.05 2.86 14.48
CA VAL A 486 -18.98 2.22 15.81
C VAL A 486 -18.64 3.24 16.88
N GLN A 487 -17.58 4.00 16.69
CA GLN A 487 -17.12 5.02 17.62
C GLN A 487 -18.15 6.13 17.81
N ALA A 488 -18.68 6.69 16.73
CA ALA A 488 -19.61 7.81 16.78
C ALA A 488 -20.94 7.42 17.42
N LEU A 489 -21.51 6.29 17.04
CA LEU A 489 -22.78 5.79 17.58
C LEU A 489 -22.67 5.40 19.06
N ALA A 490 -21.54 4.80 19.47
CA ALA A 490 -21.27 4.55 20.88
C ALA A 490 -21.24 5.85 21.70
N GLY A 491 -20.59 6.90 21.19
CA GLY A 491 -20.59 8.22 21.80
C GLY A 491 -21.98 8.87 21.92
N LEU A 492 -22.85 8.64 20.94
CA LEU A 492 -24.24 9.09 20.92
C LEU A 492 -25.20 8.22 21.74
N GLY A 493 -24.73 7.09 22.28
CA GLY A 493 -25.54 6.13 23.03
C GLY A 493 -26.41 5.21 22.16
N ASP A 494 -26.28 5.27 20.82
CA ASP A 494 -26.95 4.32 19.89
C ASP A 494 -26.14 3.01 19.83
N LEU A 495 -26.24 2.23 20.89
CA LEU A 495 -25.52 0.96 21.01
C LEU A 495 -26.01 -0.11 20.01
N PRO A 496 -27.31 -0.25 19.69
CA PRO A 496 -27.75 -1.18 18.65
C PRO A 496 -27.17 -0.84 17.28
N GLY A 497 -27.14 0.45 16.92
CA GLY A 497 -26.51 0.92 15.70
C GLY A 497 -25.00 0.61 15.65
N ALA A 498 -24.30 0.85 16.76
CA ALA A 498 -22.87 0.54 16.88
C ALA A 498 -22.59 -0.98 16.78
N ASP A 499 -23.40 -1.83 17.43
CA ASP A 499 -23.32 -3.30 17.37
C ASP A 499 -23.45 -3.80 15.92
N HIS A 500 -24.41 -3.24 15.18
CA HIS A 500 -24.60 -3.57 13.76
C HIS A 500 -23.36 -3.22 12.93
N GLN A 501 -22.74 -2.05 13.16
CA GLN A 501 -21.55 -1.65 12.42
C GLN A 501 -20.32 -2.49 12.81
N ALA A 502 -20.16 -2.84 14.09
CA ALA A 502 -19.07 -3.68 14.57
C ALA A 502 -19.14 -5.09 13.95
N THR A 503 -20.32 -5.70 13.95
CA THR A 503 -20.56 -7.01 13.33
C THR A 503 -20.23 -6.97 11.82
N ALA A 504 -20.68 -5.93 11.14
CA ALA A 504 -20.38 -5.78 9.71
C ALA A 504 -18.89 -5.53 9.43
N ALA A 505 -18.18 -4.82 10.31
CA ALA A 505 -16.73 -4.63 10.20
C ALA A 505 -15.98 -5.96 10.39
N ASP A 506 -16.40 -6.80 11.35
CA ASP A 506 -15.79 -8.11 11.56
C ASP A 506 -15.99 -9.05 10.37
N HIS A 507 -17.19 -9.10 9.79
CA HIS A 507 -17.43 -9.89 8.59
C HIS A 507 -16.52 -9.50 7.42
N LEU A 508 -16.28 -8.19 7.25
CA LEU A 508 -15.34 -7.70 6.25
C LEU A 508 -13.89 -8.04 6.62
N ALA A 509 -13.52 -7.89 7.90
CA ALA A 509 -12.19 -8.21 8.40
C ALA A 509 -11.85 -9.68 8.18
N ASP A 510 -12.79 -10.59 8.46
CA ASP A 510 -12.61 -12.03 8.27
C ASP A 510 -12.53 -12.41 6.80
N ARG A 511 -13.46 -11.88 6.01
CA ARG A 511 -13.52 -12.19 4.58
C ARG A 511 -12.28 -11.73 3.81
N TYR A 512 -11.67 -10.62 4.23
CA TYR A 512 -10.60 -9.96 3.49
C TYR A 512 -9.29 -9.83 4.29
N GLU A 513 -9.18 -10.54 5.41
CA GLU A 513 -7.98 -10.61 6.24
C GLU A 513 -7.44 -9.24 6.65
N ARG A 514 -8.28 -8.47 7.32
CA ARG A 514 -7.93 -7.16 7.88
C ARG A 514 -7.86 -7.23 9.42
N PRO A 515 -6.85 -7.91 10.00
CA PRO A 515 -6.82 -8.24 11.43
C PRO A 515 -6.86 -7.01 12.35
N LEU A 516 -6.35 -5.86 11.89
CA LEU A 516 -6.35 -4.62 12.68
C LEU A 516 -7.76 -4.10 12.98
N ALA A 517 -8.76 -4.40 12.15
CA ALA A 517 -10.15 -4.01 12.44
C ALA A 517 -10.68 -4.70 13.71
N ARG A 518 -10.30 -5.97 13.95
CA ARG A 518 -10.72 -6.71 15.13
C ARG A 518 -10.21 -6.12 16.45
N VAL A 519 -9.06 -5.44 16.44
CA VAL A 519 -8.58 -4.74 17.64
C VAL A 519 -9.65 -3.73 18.11
N PHE A 520 -10.16 -2.90 17.19
CA PHE A 520 -11.16 -1.87 17.51
C PHE A 520 -12.52 -2.45 17.88
N THR A 521 -12.97 -3.50 17.18
CA THR A 521 -14.27 -4.13 17.48
C THR A 521 -14.24 -4.93 18.80
N THR A 522 -13.11 -5.53 19.17
CA THR A 522 -12.94 -6.21 20.47
C THR A 522 -12.97 -5.19 21.62
N TRP A 523 -12.26 -4.05 21.47
CA TRP A 523 -12.31 -2.97 22.44
C TRP A 523 -13.72 -2.39 22.58
N TYR A 524 -14.42 -2.19 21.47
CA TYR A 524 -15.81 -1.74 21.50
C TYR A 524 -16.72 -2.73 22.24
N ARG A 525 -16.56 -4.05 22.07
CA ARG A 525 -17.35 -5.04 22.79
C ARG A 525 -17.09 -5.01 24.28
N ALA A 526 -15.86 -4.81 24.69
CA ALA A 526 -15.53 -4.59 26.09
C ALA A 526 -16.24 -3.35 26.65
N LEU A 527 -16.15 -2.22 25.95
CA LEU A 527 -16.89 -1.00 26.27
C LEU A 527 -18.41 -1.27 26.34
N ARG A 528 -18.95 -1.99 25.35
CA ARG A 528 -20.38 -2.34 25.28
C ARG A 528 -20.86 -3.14 26.50
N THR A 529 -20.03 -4.07 26.98
CA THR A 529 -20.29 -4.85 28.19
C THR A 529 -20.32 -3.94 29.42
N THR A 530 -19.38 -3.04 29.56
CA THR A 530 -19.35 -2.11 30.70
C THR A 530 -20.50 -1.12 30.71
N LEU A 531 -21.00 -0.71 29.54
CA LEU A 531 -22.19 0.15 29.42
C LEU A 531 -23.48 -0.59 29.78
N ALA A 532 -23.53 -1.90 29.59
CA ALA A 532 -24.67 -2.75 29.95
C ALA A 532 -24.64 -3.21 31.41
N THR A 533 -23.57 -2.93 32.16
CA THR A 533 -23.40 -3.33 33.55
C THR A 533 -24.43 -2.59 34.43
N PRO A 534 -25.21 -3.30 35.27
CA PRO A 534 -26.20 -2.68 36.13
C PRO A 534 -25.60 -1.66 37.11
N ALA A 535 -26.35 -0.60 37.40
CA ALA A 535 -25.87 0.47 38.29
C ALA A 535 -25.91 0.12 39.78
N ASP A 536 -26.50 -1.00 40.12
CA ASP A 536 -26.66 -1.50 41.51
C ASP A 536 -25.50 -2.37 41.99
N LEU A 537 -24.50 -2.63 41.14
CA LEU A 537 -23.28 -3.33 41.53
C LEU A 537 -22.42 -2.49 42.48
N THR A 538 -21.75 -3.16 43.41
CA THR A 538 -20.69 -2.54 44.22
C THR A 538 -19.52 -2.12 43.32
N ALA A 539 -18.70 -1.17 43.76
CA ALA A 539 -17.51 -0.74 43.02
C ALA A 539 -16.55 -1.89 42.70
N THR A 540 -16.44 -2.89 43.61
CA THR A 540 -15.59 -4.07 43.41
C THR A 540 -16.16 -4.98 42.32
N GLU A 541 -17.45 -5.28 42.36
CA GLU A 541 -18.11 -6.12 41.34
C GLU A 541 -18.07 -5.45 39.95
N ALA A 542 -18.29 -4.13 39.88
CA ALA A 542 -18.18 -3.37 38.64
C ALA A 542 -16.73 -3.38 38.08
N ALA A 543 -15.72 -3.35 38.95
CA ALA A 543 -14.32 -3.46 38.56
C ALA A 543 -13.99 -4.85 38.01
N GLU A 544 -14.44 -5.94 38.67
CA GLU A 544 -14.24 -7.32 38.20
C GLU A 544 -14.91 -7.56 36.84
N VAL A 545 -16.14 -7.11 36.64
CA VAL A 545 -16.85 -7.21 35.36
C VAL A 545 -16.10 -6.43 34.27
N THR A 546 -15.60 -5.23 34.59
CA THR A 546 -14.83 -4.42 33.66
C THR A 546 -13.51 -5.09 33.28
N GLU A 547 -12.76 -5.59 34.26
CA GLU A 547 -11.48 -6.27 34.01
C GLU A 547 -11.69 -7.52 33.14
N ALA A 548 -12.68 -8.35 33.42
CA ALA A 548 -13.04 -9.50 32.62
C ALA A 548 -13.44 -9.12 31.19
N ALA A 549 -14.22 -8.04 31.01
CA ALA A 549 -14.64 -7.56 29.70
C ALA A 549 -13.46 -7.07 28.84
N TYR A 550 -12.46 -6.42 29.45
CA TYR A 550 -11.30 -5.89 28.73
C TYR A 550 -10.14 -6.90 28.60
N ALA A 551 -10.18 -8.05 29.25
CA ALA A 551 -9.07 -9.02 29.25
C ALA A 551 -8.65 -9.43 27.85
N GLU A 552 -9.60 -9.78 26.97
CA GLU A 552 -9.31 -10.12 25.58
C GLU A 552 -8.75 -8.93 24.79
N ALA A 553 -9.34 -7.74 24.95
CA ALA A 553 -8.91 -6.54 24.27
C ALA A 553 -7.47 -6.14 24.67
N VAL A 554 -7.12 -6.23 25.95
CA VAL A 554 -5.77 -5.96 26.47
C VAL A 554 -4.76 -6.99 25.94
N ALA A 555 -5.16 -8.26 25.84
CA ALA A 555 -4.29 -9.33 25.32
C ALA A 555 -3.89 -9.11 23.84
N LEU A 556 -4.65 -8.35 23.06
CA LEU A 556 -4.31 -8.01 21.68
C LEU A 556 -3.23 -6.91 21.55
N LEU A 557 -3.01 -6.10 22.60
CA LEU A 557 -2.14 -4.92 22.53
C LEU A 557 -0.68 -5.22 22.14
N PRO A 558 -0.01 -6.24 22.69
CA PRO A 558 1.38 -6.52 22.34
C PRO A 558 1.59 -6.85 20.85
N THR A 559 0.54 -7.34 20.20
CA THR A 559 0.60 -7.84 18.81
C THR A 559 -0.14 -6.94 17.82
N CYS A 560 -0.71 -5.79 18.24
CA CYS A 560 -1.49 -4.93 17.35
C CYS A 560 -0.64 -3.96 16.49
N GLY A 561 0.66 -3.81 16.77
CA GLY A 561 1.55 -2.89 16.06
C GLY A 561 1.25 -1.40 16.28
N MET A 562 0.48 -1.06 17.31
CA MET A 562 0.10 0.31 17.69
C MET A 562 0.56 0.61 19.12
N PRO A 563 1.85 0.94 19.35
CA PRO A 563 2.39 1.14 20.70
C PRO A 563 1.69 2.26 21.48
N GLY A 564 1.26 3.33 20.79
CA GLY A 564 0.47 4.40 21.43
C GLY A 564 -0.91 3.97 21.90
N PHE A 565 -1.42 2.84 21.39
CA PHE A 565 -2.65 2.20 21.86
C PHE A 565 -2.41 1.36 23.13
N ALA A 566 -1.23 0.76 23.25
CA ALA A 566 -0.88 -0.12 24.34
C ALA A 566 -0.62 0.63 25.66
N THR A 567 -0.09 1.88 25.59
CA THR A 567 0.39 2.61 26.76
C THR A 567 -0.73 3.45 27.38
N GLY A 568 -1.04 3.22 28.64
CA GLY A 568 -1.99 3.96 29.47
C GLY A 568 -3.46 3.56 29.35
N LEU A 569 -3.91 2.97 28.23
CA LEU A 569 -5.32 2.57 28.07
C LEU A 569 -5.77 1.47 29.05
N PRO A 570 -4.99 0.42 29.35
CA PRO A 570 -5.39 -0.57 30.36
C PRO A 570 -5.62 0.03 31.74
N ALA A 571 -4.81 1.01 32.13
CA ALA A 571 -4.99 1.73 33.39
C ALA A 571 -6.27 2.57 33.40
N LEU A 572 -6.57 3.25 32.28
CA LEU A 572 -7.81 4.04 32.13
C LEU A 572 -9.07 3.18 32.18
N THR A 573 -9.06 1.95 31.63
CA THR A 573 -10.23 1.06 31.72
C THR A 573 -10.50 0.63 33.16
N ARG A 574 -9.47 0.42 33.98
CA ARG A 574 -9.61 0.16 35.43
C ARG A 574 -10.09 1.36 36.22
N LEU A 575 -9.72 2.58 35.80
CA LEU A 575 -10.19 3.82 36.42
C LEU A 575 -11.66 4.11 36.09
N ALA A 576 -12.13 3.74 34.91
CA ALA A 576 -13.44 4.10 34.41
C ALA A 576 -14.62 3.75 35.35
N PRO A 577 -14.74 2.55 35.93
CA PRO A 577 -15.84 2.21 36.85
C PRO A 577 -15.79 3.08 38.12
N VAL A 578 -14.61 3.41 38.66
CA VAL A 578 -14.46 4.24 39.84
C VAL A 578 -14.99 5.66 39.59
N VAL A 579 -14.57 6.24 38.45
CA VAL A 579 -14.97 7.60 38.09
C VAL A 579 -16.47 7.65 37.75
N ARG A 580 -17.02 6.63 37.10
CA ARG A 580 -18.46 6.52 36.80
C ARG A 580 -19.32 6.44 38.07
N ALA A 581 -18.83 5.77 39.11
CA ALA A 581 -19.50 5.71 40.41
C ALA A 581 -19.42 7.02 41.21
N GLY A 582 -18.82 8.09 40.63
CA GLY A 582 -18.60 9.36 41.34
C GLY A 582 -17.56 9.27 42.45
N ALA A 583 -16.82 8.17 42.58
CA ALA A 583 -15.83 7.95 43.61
C ALA A 583 -14.45 8.48 43.19
N LEU A 584 -13.62 8.77 44.20
CA LEU A 584 -12.20 9.06 44.00
C LEU A 584 -11.39 7.75 43.95
N PRO A 585 -10.37 7.67 43.12
CA PRO A 585 -9.53 6.49 43.04
C PRO A 585 -8.68 6.34 44.31
N ALA A 586 -8.73 5.15 44.95
CA ALA A 586 -7.87 4.80 46.06
C ALA A 586 -6.42 4.60 45.54
N PRO A 587 -5.41 5.28 46.05
CA PRO A 587 -4.04 5.22 45.54
C PRO A 587 -3.46 3.80 45.48
N GLU A 588 -3.79 2.97 46.49
CA GLU A 588 -3.29 1.61 46.61
C GLU A 588 -3.73 0.72 45.43
N ALA A 589 -4.93 0.97 44.86
CA ALA A 589 -5.47 0.20 43.73
C ALA A 589 -4.74 0.49 42.40
N PHE A 590 -3.96 1.58 42.36
CA PHE A 590 -3.32 2.07 41.12
C PHE A 590 -1.79 2.25 41.26
N THR A 591 -1.16 1.70 42.28
CA THR A 591 0.29 1.86 42.55
C THR A 591 1.17 1.39 41.38
N GLU A 592 0.77 0.32 40.68
CA GLU A 592 1.49 -0.24 39.54
C GLU A 592 0.91 0.20 38.17
N ALA A 593 0.00 1.15 38.16
CA ALA A 593 -0.67 1.56 36.93
C ALA A 593 0.24 2.40 36.04
N ASP A 594 0.48 1.95 34.81
CA ASP A 594 1.12 2.77 33.79
C ASP A 594 0.07 3.67 33.11
N TRP A 595 0.07 4.95 33.47
CA TRP A 595 -0.81 5.95 32.89
C TRP A 595 -0.32 6.46 31.52
N GLY A 596 0.94 6.21 31.19
CA GLY A 596 1.53 6.65 29.94
C GLY A 596 1.30 8.14 29.69
N PRO A 597 0.81 8.51 28.51
CA PRO A 597 0.58 9.89 28.14
C PRO A 597 -0.62 10.53 28.84
N TYR A 598 -1.45 9.78 29.57
CA TYR A 598 -2.67 10.27 30.24
C TYR A 598 -2.42 10.72 31.68
N ASP A 599 -1.22 10.46 32.25
CA ASP A 599 -0.84 10.82 33.61
C ASP A 599 -1.21 12.27 34.00
N PRO A 600 -0.95 13.31 33.18
CA PRO A 600 -1.23 14.69 33.57
C PRO A 600 -2.70 14.99 33.88
N TRP A 601 -3.63 14.24 33.29
CA TRP A 601 -5.07 14.45 33.48
C TRP A 601 -5.67 13.51 34.52
N VAL A 602 -5.05 12.38 34.80
CA VAL A 602 -5.45 11.40 35.81
C VAL A 602 -4.89 11.78 37.18
N ARG A 603 -3.65 12.23 37.23
CA ARG A 603 -2.89 12.56 38.47
C ARG A 603 -3.63 13.48 39.47
N PRO A 604 -4.35 14.52 39.02
CA PRO A 604 -5.11 15.36 39.97
C PRO A 604 -6.16 14.56 40.76
N LEU A 605 -6.88 13.61 40.10
CA LEU A 605 -7.87 12.78 40.79
C LEU A 605 -7.21 11.77 41.75
N LEU A 606 -6.07 11.20 41.41
CA LEU A 606 -5.30 10.32 42.28
C LEU A 606 -4.84 11.07 43.55
N LEU A 607 -4.34 12.29 43.39
CA LEU A 607 -3.93 13.16 44.52
C LEU A 607 -5.11 13.54 45.40
N LEU A 608 -6.28 13.78 44.83
CA LEU A 608 -7.50 14.03 45.63
C LEU A 608 -7.94 12.78 46.39
N GLY A 609 -7.82 11.60 45.79
CA GLY A 609 -8.07 10.32 46.43
C GLY A 609 -7.10 10.02 47.58
N ASP A 610 -5.86 10.54 47.52
CA ASP A 610 -4.82 10.46 48.55
C ASP A 610 -4.94 11.59 49.60
N ALA A 611 -6.04 12.33 49.59
CA ALA A 611 -6.26 13.46 50.48
C ALA A 611 -5.15 14.57 50.42
N ARG A 612 -4.58 14.82 49.24
CA ARG A 612 -3.52 15.79 48.92
C ARG A 612 -4.03 16.94 48.05
N PRO A 613 -5.00 17.75 48.50
CA PRO A 613 -5.68 18.73 47.65
C PRO A 613 -4.76 19.86 47.15
N ASP A 614 -3.75 20.24 47.91
CA ASP A 614 -2.83 21.30 47.49
C ASP A 614 -1.95 20.86 46.34
N GLU A 615 -1.49 19.62 46.35
CA GLU A 615 -0.73 19.06 45.25
C GLU A 615 -1.62 18.78 44.02
N ALA A 616 -2.89 18.41 44.23
CA ALA A 616 -3.86 18.30 43.16
C ALA A 616 -4.07 19.65 42.45
N ARG A 617 -4.19 20.76 43.20
CA ARG A 617 -4.28 22.13 42.62
C ARG A 617 -3.02 22.49 41.83
N GLU A 618 -1.83 22.11 42.31
CA GLU A 618 -0.59 22.34 41.55
C GLU A 618 -0.56 21.53 40.26
N ALA A 619 -0.97 20.23 40.32
CA ALA A 619 -1.07 19.37 39.16
C ALA A 619 -2.07 19.94 38.12
N LEU A 620 -3.22 20.45 38.54
CA LEU A 620 -4.21 21.11 37.67
C LEU A 620 -3.64 22.38 37.02
N ARG A 621 -2.90 23.23 37.76
CA ARG A 621 -2.28 24.45 37.21
C ARG A 621 -1.24 24.15 36.14
N THR A 622 -0.57 23.01 36.21
CA THR A 622 0.48 22.59 35.28
C THR A 622 -0.02 21.66 34.19
N ALA A 623 -1.23 21.12 34.34
CA ALA A 623 -1.80 20.17 33.40
C ALA A 623 -1.83 20.75 31.97
N PRO A 624 -1.29 20.03 30.97
CA PRO A 624 -1.41 20.46 29.60
C PRO A 624 -2.87 20.32 29.13
N ARG A 625 -3.23 21.08 28.12
CA ARG A 625 -4.53 20.90 27.47
C ARG A 625 -4.62 19.48 26.90
N PRO A 626 -5.76 18.76 27.08
CA PRO A 626 -6.00 17.48 26.44
C PRO A 626 -5.74 17.52 24.93
N PRO A 627 -5.13 16.46 24.38
CA PRO A 627 -4.75 16.42 22.97
C PRO A 627 -6.00 16.43 22.06
N HIS A 628 -5.85 16.90 20.82
CA HIS A 628 -6.96 16.93 19.85
C HIS A 628 -7.11 15.57 19.14
N ASP A 629 -7.36 14.57 19.95
CA ASP A 629 -7.59 13.18 19.52
C ASP A 629 -8.89 12.63 20.12
N LEU A 630 -9.16 11.36 19.91
CA LEU A 630 -10.36 10.70 20.42
C LEU A 630 -10.41 10.62 21.96
N MET A 631 -9.31 10.91 22.66
CA MET A 631 -9.26 10.97 24.12
C MET A 631 -9.41 12.38 24.68
N ALA A 632 -9.60 13.41 23.82
CA ALA A 632 -9.76 14.77 24.27
C ALA A 632 -10.94 14.94 25.25
N GLU A 633 -12.10 14.46 24.87
CA GLU A 633 -13.35 14.58 25.63
C GLU A 633 -13.26 13.91 27.01
N PRO A 634 -12.86 12.61 27.13
CA PRO A 634 -12.72 11.98 28.45
C PRO A 634 -11.67 12.66 29.33
N MET A 635 -10.57 13.16 28.78
CA MET A 635 -9.56 13.88 29.59
C MET A 635 -10.10 15.22 30.09
N TRP A 636 -10.92 15.94 29.31
CA TRP A 636 -11.62 17.12 29.78
C TRP A 636 -12.64 16.81 30.89
N CYS A 637 -13.31 15.65 30.83
CA CYS A 637 -14.21 15.20 31.89
C CYS A 637 -13.45 14.95 33.22
N LEU A 638 -12.29 14.29 33.16
CA LEU A 638 -11.43 14.09 34.34
C LEU A 638 -10.97 15.42 34.92
N LEU A 639 -10.53 16.39 34.09
CA LEU A 639 -10.16 17.74 34.54
C LEU A 639 -11.34 18.51 35.13
N ALA A 640 -12.52 18.40 34.53
CA ALA A 640 -13.74 19.07 35.04
C ALA A 640 -14.05 18.62 36.46
N ARG A 641 -14.09 17.31 36.70
CA ARG A 641 -14.30 16.72 38.02
C ARG A 641 -13.19 17.10 39.02
N ALA A 642 -11.94 16.97 38.61
CA ALA A 642 -10.81 17.32 39.46
C ALA A 642 -10.81 18.82 39.85
N ALA A 643 -11.14 19.70 38.90
CA ALA A 643 -11.24 21.14 39.14
C ALA A 643 -12.40 21.49 40.10
N ALA A 644 -13.55 20.84 39.93
CA ALA A 644 -14.70 21.00 40.80
C ALA A 644 -14.36 20.59 42.25
N LEU A 645 -13.76 19.42 42.44
CA LEU A 645 -13.38 18.90 43.75
C LEU A 645 -12.23 19.69 44.42
N ALA A 646 -11.27 20.20 43.63
CA ALA A 646 -10.15 21.00 44.13
C ALA A 646 -10.50 22.49 44.36
N GLY A 647 -11.69 22.94 43.93
CA GLY A 647 -12.13 24.33 44.03
C GLY A 647 -11.37 25.27 43.07
N ASP A 648 -11.18 24.87 41.82
CA ASP A 648 -10.60 25.70 40.75
C ASP A 648 -11.70 26.16 39.76
N PRO A 649 -12.34 27.33 40.00
CA PRO A 649 -13.44 27.83 39.19
C PRO A 649 -13.02 28.21 37.78
N VAL A 650 -11.76 28.58 37.57
CA VAL A 650 -11.26 29.01 36.26
C VAL A 650 -11.17 27.80 35.32
N LEU A 651 -10.55 26.72 35.80
CA LEU A 651 -10.44 25.51 35.03
C LEU A 651 -11.80 24.83 34.86
N ALA A 652 -12.66 24.84 35.88
CA ALA A 652 -14.03 24.33 35.82
C ALA A 652 -14.86 25.05 34.74
N ALA A 653 -14.87 26.40 34.73
CA ALA A 653 -15.54 27.18 33.68
C ALA A 653 -14.99 26.87 32.29
N ARG A 654 -13.68 26.67 32.18
CA ARG A 654 -13.02 26.31 30.95
C ARG A 654 -13.44 24.93 30.45
N ALA A 655 -13.44 23.93 31.33
CA ALA A 655 -13.87 22.58 31.01
C ALA A 655 -15.35 22.55 30.57
N ALA A 656 -16.22 23.28 31.29
CA ALA A 656 -17.63 23.42 30.94
C ALA A 656 -17.83 24.01 29.52
N ALA A 657 -17.06 25.05 29.17
CA ALA A 657 -17.13 25.67 27.85
C ALA A 657 -16.69 24.69 26.71
N VAL A 658 -15.69 23.85 26.96
CA VAL A 658 -15.21 22.87 25.98
C VAL A 658 -16.15 21.68 25.85
N LEU A 659 -16.69 21.18 26.96
CA LEU A 659 -17.57 20.02 27.01
C LEU A 659 -19.02 20.32 26.60
N GLY A 660 -19.49 21.58 26.72
CA GLY A 660 -20.85 21.97 26.44
C GLY A 660 -21.44 21.41 25.13
N PRO A 661 -20.71 21.44 24.00
CA PRO A 661 -21.20 20.84 22.75
C PRO A 661 -21.38 19.31 22.78
N ALA A 662 -20.86 18.62 23.80
CA ALA A 662 -20.93 17.16 23.97
C ALA A 662 -21.92 16.72 25.07
N GLU A 663 -22.76 17.64 25.59
CA GLU A 663 -23.64 17.40 26.75
C GLU A 663 -24.47 16.11 26.63
N ASP A 664 -24.96 15.80 25.42
CA ASP A 664 -25.78 14.61 25.13
C ASP A 664 -24.96 13.32 24.86
N GLN A 665 -23.63 13.36 25.06
CA GLN A 665 -22.76 12.26 24.71
C GLN A 665 -22.27 11.49 25.95
N GLN A 666 -21.74 10.29 25.70
CA GLN A 666 -21.09 9.46 26.71
C GLN A 666 -19.59 9.74 26.72
N ALA A 667 -19.07 10.24 27.82
CA ALA A 667 -17.68 10.65 27.98
C ALA A 667 -16.70 9.54 27.61
N GLY A 668 -15.98 9.71 26.52
CA GLY A 668 -15.00 8.77 26.00
C GLY A 668 -15.58 7.65 25.14
N ALA A 669 -16.87 7.35 25.15
CA ALA A 669 -17.45 6.27 24.33
C ALA A 669 -17.28 6.53 22.82
N ALA A 670 -17.18 7.79 22.41
CA ALA A 670 -16.83 8.18 21.04
C ALA A 670 -15.41 7.78 20.61
N SER A 671 -14.59 7.24 21.51
CA SER A 671 -13.33 6.55 21.16
C SER A 671 -13.56 5.12 20.72
N GLY A 672 -14.67 4.49 21.08
CA GLY A 672 -14.92 3.07 20.96
C GLY A 672 -14.11 2.21 21.96
N LEU A 673 -13.45 2.83 22.96
CA LEU A 673 -12.49 2.16 23.83
C LEU A 673 -12.94 2.04 25.28
N LEU A 674 -13.47 3.12 25.85
CA LEU A 674 -13.88 3.20 27.26
C LEU A 674 -14.94 4.30 27.46
N THR A 675 -15.54 4.34 28.65
CA THR A 675 -16.42 5.46 29.02
C THR A 675 -16.31 5.81 30.50
N PHE A 676 -16.38 7.10 30.77
CA PHE A 676 -16.53 7.66 32.12
C PHE A 676 -17.98 8.05 32.45
N GLY A 677 -18.97 7.64 31.66
CA GLY A 677 -20.38 7.96 31.87
C GLY A 677 -20.86 9.20 31.11
N PRO A 678 -22.05 9.74 31.43
CA PRO A 678 -22.60 10.90 30.71
C PRO A 678 -21.78 12.17 30.87
N VAL A 679 -21.52 12.89 29.78
CA VAL A 679 -20.81 14.20 29.83
C VAL A 679 -21.60 15.22 30.64
N ALA A 680 -22.94 15.14 30.63
CA ALA A 680 -23.82 16.01 31.38
C ALA A 680 -23.48 16.07 32.88
N GLU A 681 -23.06 14.96 33.52
CA GLU A 681 -22.69 14.93 34.94
C GLU A 681 -21.48 15.84 35.21
N TYR A 682 -20.45 15.76 34.41
CA TYR A 682 -19.24 16.57 34.51
C TYR A 682 -19.53 18.06 34.22
N LEU A 683 -20.50 18.33 33.36
CA LEU A 683 -20.94 19.70 33.07
C LEU A 683 -21.68 20.32 34.25
N VAL A 684 -22.51 19.56 34.99
CA VAL A 684 -23.18 20.00 36.19
C VAL A 684 -22.11 20.35 37.26
N GLU A 685 -21.20 19.40 37.56
CA GLU A 685 -20.13 19.61 38.54
C GLU A 685 -19.28 20.86 38.21
N ALA A 686 -18.88 20.99 36.93
CA ALA A 686 -18.05 22.10 36.48
C ALA A 686 -18.76 23.46 36.50
N ARG A 687 -20.05 23.51 36.15
CA ARG A 687 -20.87 24.74 36.17
C ARG A 687 -21.08 25.21 37.62
N GLU A 688 -21.41 24.30 38.52
CA GLU A 688 -21.56 24.59 39.95
C GLU A 688 -20.25 25.17 40.55
N ALA A 689 -19.12 24.52 40.27
CA ALA A 689 -17.80 24.96 40.73
C ALA A 689 -17.36 26.29 40.11
N ALA A 690 -17.82 26.63 38.93
CA ALA A 690 -17.55 27.92 38.28
C ALA A 690 -18.37 29.10 38.81
N GLY A 691 -19.34 28.85 39.69
CA GLY A 691 -20.18 29.90 40.29
C GLY A 691 -21.57 30.04 39.67
N GLY A 692 -22.07 28.95 39.04
CA GLY A 692 -23.45 28.75 38.57
C GLY A 692 -23.69 29.38 37.25
#